data_3ba7ff119a3c05114730273caae582b3
#
_entry.id   3ba7ff119a3c05114730273caae582b3
#
_cell.length_a   1.000
_cell.length_b   1.000
_cell.length_c   1.000
_cell.angle_alpha   90.00
_cell.angle_beta   90.00
_cell.angle_gamma   90.00
#
_symmetry.space_group_name_H-M   'P 1'
#
loop_
_entity.id
_entity.type
_entity.pdbx_description
1 polymer ?
#
loop_
_entity_poly.entity_id
_entity_poly.type
_entity_poly.pdbx_seq_one_letter_code
_entity_poly.pdbx_strand_id
1 'polypeptide(L)'
;MVDRRSDSEDGSRAKRQKMDRTGTDPKDNPYLAHMYADSSSNGGSHSWTDGTLDKDSPFAKVTRHQTTAAQAKKIEDGDINPFNNRPFSSKYLSILQTRRDLPVHAQRDEFLQLYQQSQILVFVGETGSGKTTQIPQFVLFDDLPQSQRKMVACTQPRRVAAMSVAQRVAAEMDVTLGEEVGYSIRFEDMTSPKTVLKYMTDGMLLREAMNDHNLNRYSTIILDEAHERTMATDVLMGLLKEVVLRRPDLKIIIMSATLDAQKFQRYFNDAPLLAVPGRTHPVEIFYTPEPEQDYVEAAVRTVLQIHATEPEGDILLFLTGEEEIEDAARKISLEVDEMMREVDAGPLKTYPLYGSLPPHMQQRIFDPAPGPRRPGGRPGRKCIVSTNIAETSLTIDGIVYVVDPGFSKQKIYNPRIRVESLLVSPISKASAQQRAGRAGRTRPGKCFRLYTEGAFKKELIDQTYPEILRSNLSSTVLELKKLGIDDLVHFDLMDPPAPETLMRALEELNYLACLDDDGNLTQLGRLASEFPLDPALAVMLISSPEFYCSNEILSITALLSVPQVFVRPASQRKRADEMKNLFAHPDGDHLSLLNVYHAFKSPDAQENLKQWCHDHFLSLRSLQSADNVRMQLLRIMEREELEMVSTPFEDKKYYENIRRALCAGFFMQVARKEAQGKNMYTTIKDHQNVLLHPSTVLGHEAEWVLYNEFVLTTKNYIRTVTAVKPEWLIDIAPTYYDINSFPKGDIRSSLLRAAERLTRKEKMRSDSSRRR
;
A
#
# COMPACT_ATOMS: atom_id res chain seq x y z
N MET A 1 -64.27 -14.61 -25.25
CA MET A 1 -65.48 -15.18 -24.60
C MET A 1 -65.16 -15.28 -23.14
N VAL A 2 -65.58 -14.27 -22.42
CA VAL A 2 -66.77 -14.29 -21.50
C VAL A 2 -66.47 -15.20 -20.32
N ASP A 3 -66.35 -14.74 -19.20
CA ASP A 3 -66.96 -13.81 -18.25
C ASP A 3 -67.19 -14.49 -16.87
N ARG A 4 -66.79 -13.76 -15.84
CA ARG A 4 -67.51 -13.46 -14.57
C ARG A 4 -67.56 -14.39 -13.36
N ARG A 5 -67.11 -13.76 -12.29
CA ARG A 5 -67.73 -13.65 -10.95
C ARG A 5 -67.48 -14.78 -9.95
N SER A 6 -67.33 -14.57 -8.69
CA SER A 6 -67.48 -13.45 -7.73
C SER A 6 -67.03 -13.86 -6.34
N ASP A 7 -66.50 -12.90 -5.59
CA ASP A 7 -66.66 -12.59 -4.18
C ASP A 7 -66.49 -13.65 -3.05
N SER A 8 -65.57 -13.40 -2.14
CA SER A 8 -65.96 -13.02 -0.79
C SER A 8 -64.74 -12.57 0.06
N GLU A 9 -64.94 -11.46 0.69
CA GLU A 9 -64.18 -10.73 1.70
C GLU A 9 -63.74 -11.61 2.87
N ASP A 10 -62.53 -11.37 3.41
CA ASP A 10 -62.41 -10.83 4.76
C ASP A 10 -61.02 -10.35 5.08
N GLY A 11 -60.96 -9.29 5.81
CA GLY A 11 -59.99 -8.30 6.01
C GLY A 11 -58.90 -8.58 7.03
N SER A 12 -57.77 -8.04 6.73
CA SER A 12 -56.92 -7.43 7.75
C SER A 12 -56.14 -6.24 7.16
N ARG A 13 -56.57 -5.08 7.59
CA ARG A 13 -55.94 -3.76 7.37
C ARG A 13 -54.55 -3.74 8.02
N ALA A 14 -53.47 -3.92 7.29
CA ALA A 14 -52.18 -3.39 7.66
C ALA A 14 -52.08 -1.96 7.12
N LYS A 15 -52.03 -0.99 8.02
CA LYS A 15 -51.84 0.44 7.74
C LYS A 15 -50.46 0.62 7.08
N ARG A 16 -50.45 0.95 5.81
CA ARG A 16 -49.32 1.67 5.19
C ARG A 16 -49.32 3.09 5.72
N GLN A 17 -48.46 3.40 6.66
CA GLN A 17 -48.09 4.78 6.95
C GLN A 17 -47.32 5.32 5.75
N LYS A 18 -47.88 6.34 5.10
CA LYS A 18 -47.16 7.28 4.26
C LYS A 18 -46.11 7.95 5.13
N MET A 19 -44.84 7.69 4.90
CA MET A 19 -43.74 8.53 5.38
C MET A 19 -43.81 9.85 4.58
N ASP A 20 -44.24 10.92 5.23
CA ASP A 20 -44.06 12.28 4.77
C ASP A 20 -42.53 12.55 4.69
N ARG A 21 -42.10 13.05 3.55
CA ARG A 21 -40.75 13.62 3.35
C ARG A 21 -40.71 14.99 4.04
N THR A 22 -40.55 15.02 5.35
CA THR A 22 -40.06 16.17 6.07
C THR A 22 -38.57 15.99 6.25
N GLY A 23 -37.77 16.85 5.57
CA GLY A 23 -36.34 16.90 5.75
C GLY A 23 -36.01 17.17 7.22
N THR A 24 -35.54 16.18 7.92
CA THR A 24 -34.93 16.36 9.24
C THR A 24 -33.59 17.05 9.04
N ASP A 25 -33.41 18.18 9.74
CA ASP A 25 -32.11 18.86 9.83
C ASP A 25 -31.07 17.81 10.24
N PRO A 26 -29.87 17.73 9.59
CA PRO A 26 -28.82 16.81 9.97
C PRO A 26 -28.45 16.86 11.46
N LYS A 27 -28.77 17.94 12.15
CA LYS A 27 -28.59 18.11 13.60
C LYS A 27 -29.55 17.25 14.45
N ASP A 28 -30.64 16.78 13.89
CA ASP A 28 -31.64 15.97 14.59
C ASP A 28 -31.39 14.46 14.41
N ASN A 29 -30.34 14.07 13.71
CA ASN A 29 -29.94 12.68 13.59
C ASN A 29 -29.18 12.26 14.87
N PRO A 30 -29.73 11.35 15.70
CA PRO A 30 -29.09 10.92 16.94
C PRO A 30 -27.70 10.31 16.76
N TYR A 31 -27.35 9.81 15.57
CA TYR A 31 -26.02 9.30 15.21
C TYR A 31 -25.03 10.38 14.76
N LEU A 32 -25.52 11.58 14.43
CA LEU A 32 -24.72 12.74 14.08
C LEU A 32 -24.73 13.82 15.17
N ALA A 33 -25.57 13.69 16.20
CA ALA A 33 -25.71 14.66 17.28
C ALA A 33 -24.40 14.95 18.02
N HIS A 34 -23.52 13.93 18.15
CA HIS A 34 -22.19 14.08 18.75
C HIS A 34 -21.21 14.89 17.86
N MET A 35 -21.44 14.96 16.54
CA MET A 35 -20.64 15.78 15.63
C MET A 35 -20.99 17.28 15.71
N TYR A 36 -22.16 17.61 16.25
CA TYR A 36 -22.65 18.97 16.39
C TYR A 36 -22.72 19.45 17.85
N ALA A 37 -22.47 18.56 18.84
CA ALA A 37 -22.57 18.85 20.26
C ALA A 37 -21.34 19.57 20.85
N ASP A 38 -20.19 19.59 20.17
CA ASP A 38 -18.93 20.14 20.71
C ASP A 38 -18.66 21.61 20.38
N SER A 39 -19.72 22.42 20.13
CA SER A 39 -19.54 23.88 20.04
C SER A 39 -19.79 24.61 21.37
N SER A 40 -20.06 23.89 22.47
CA SER A 40 -20.27 24.52 23.78
C SER A 40 -20.03 23.60 24.98
N SER A 41 -18.78 23.27 25.29
CA SER A 41 -18.38 23.02 26.68
C SER A 41 -16.87 22.90 26.83
N ASN A 42 -16.34 23.65 27.77
CA ASN A 42 -14.95 23.71 28.23
C ASN A 42 -14.36 22.36 28.56
N GLY A 43 -13.23 22.03 27.94
CA GLY A 43 -12.35 20.95 28.35
C GLY A 43 -11.10 21.00 27.48
N GLY A 44 -10.02 21.55 28.01
CA GLY A 44 -8.62 21.64 27.57
C GLY A 44 -8.14 20.94 26.30
N SER A 45 -8.70 21.23 25.17
CA SER A 45 -8.10 20.99 23.88
C SER A 45 -7.42 22.28 23.45
N HIS A 46 -6.13 22.22 23.14
CA HIS A 46 -5.45 23.35 22.52
C HIS A 46 -6.18 23.70 21.22
N SER A 47 -7.07 24.69 21.32
CA SER A 47 -7.80 25.28 20.22
C SER A 47 -6.80 26.00 19.32
N TRP A 48 -6.66 25.52 18.11
CA TRP A 48 -5.88 26.15 17.03
C TRP A 48 -6.53 27.45 16.51
N THR A 49 -7.56 27.96 17.18
CA THR A 49 -8.36 29.12 16.77
C THR A 49 -7.94 30.43 17.41
N ASP A 50 -6.85 30.46 18.18
CA ASP A 50 -6.38 31.73 18.75
C ASP A 50 -5.58 32.53 17.70
N GLY A 51 -6.13 33.63 17.26
CA GLY A 51 -5.70 34.47 16.12
C GLY A 51 -4.35 35.17 16.28
N THR A 52 -3.53 34.79 17.26
CA THR A 52 -2.15 35.29 17.38
C THR A 52 -1.17 34.29 16.79
N LEU A 53 -0.53 34.69 15.70
CA LEU A 53 0.61 33.94 15.15
C LEU A 53 1.67 33.80 16.21
N ASP A 54 2.10 32.57 16.41
CA ASP A 54 3.32 32.31 17.13
C ASP A 54 4.47 33.05 16.43
N LYS A 55 5.24 33.84 17.17
CA LYS A 55 6.38 34.61 16.63
C LYS A 55 7.43 33.70 15.98
N ASP A 56 7.44 32.44 16.35
CA ASP A 56 8.34 31.41 15.82
C ASP A 56 7.77 30.67 14.58
N SER A 57 6.55 31.03 14.13
CA SER A 57 5.98 30.45 12.90
C SER A 57 6.86 30.81 11.70
N PRO A 58 7.22 29.82 10.84
CA PRO A 58 7.98 30.08 9.64
C PRO A 58 7.31 31.10 8.71
N PHE A 59 6.00 31.31 8.86
CA PHE A 59 5.21 32.28 8.09
C PHE A 59 5.01 33.63 8.79
N ALA A 60 5.55 33.86 9.97
CA ALA A 60 5.36 35.12 10.70
C ALA A 60 5.77 36.35 9.92
N LYS A 61 6.70 36.19 8.97
CA LYS A 61 7.25 37.26 8.11
C LYS A 61 6.69 37.25 6.68
N VAL A 62 5.89 36.24 6.30
CA VAL A 62 5.34 36.15 4.94
C VAL A 62 4.05 36.94 4.88
N THR A 63 3.93 37.82 3.89
CA THR A 63 2.73 38.63 3.66
C THR A 63 1.56 37.71 3.31
N ARG A 64 0.45 37.86 4.04
CA ARG A 64 -0.72 37.00 3.94
C ARG A 64 -1.73 37.56 2.97
N HIS A 65 -1.31 37.76 1.77
CA HIS A 65 -2.14 38.16 0.65
C HIS A 65 -1.94 37.16 -0.47
N GLN A 66 -2.98 36.96 -1.27
CA GLN A 66 -2.86 36.15 -2.47
C GLN A 66 -1.63 36.61 -3.27
N THR A 67 -0.66 35.71 -3.45
CA THR A 67 0.62 36.04 -4.00
C THR A 67 0.60 35.77 -5.50
N THR A 68 0.87 36.80 -6.31
CA THR A 68 1.09 36.61 -7.75
C THR A 68 2.41 35.86 -7.99
N ALA A 69 2.55 35.24 -9.17
CA ALA A 69 3.83 34.62 -9.55
C ALA A 69 5.01 35.61 -9.51
N ALA A 70 4.78 36.87 -9.84
CA ALA A 70 5.81 37.92 -9.76
C ALA A 70 6.23 38.19 -8.31
N GLN A 71 5.29 38.26 -7.38
CA GLN A 71 5.58 38.42 -5.95
C GLN A 71 6.31 37.23 -5.38
N ALA A 72 5.85 36.00 -5.69
CA ALA A 72 6.51 34.78 -5.27
C ALA A 72 7.95 34.70 -5.82
N LYS A 73 8.15 35.04 -7.09
CA LYS A 73 9.48 35.13 -7.69
C LYS A 73 10.39 36.11 -6.94
N LYS A 74 9.86 37.26 -6.53
CA LYS A 74 10.64 38.26 -5.75
C LYS A 74 11.04 37.73 -4.38
N ILE A 75 10.20 36.91 -3.75
CA ILE A 75 10.52 36.24 -2.48
C ILE A 75 11.59 35.16 -2.69
N GLU A 76 11.44 34.33 -3.75
CA GLU A 76 12.40 33.28 -4.10
C GLU A 76 13.80 33.84 -4.49
N ASP A 77 13.86 35.08 -5.05
CA ASP A 77 15.11 35.79 -5.41
C ASP A 77 15.68 36.59 -4.24
N GLY A 78 15.02 36.58 -3.08
CA GLY A 78 15.50 37.29 -1.90
C GLY A 78 16.73 36.65 -1.26
N ASP A 79 17.38 37.38 -0.35
CA ASP A 79 18.56 36.86 0.34
C ASP A 79 18.24 35.95 1.50
N ILE A 80 17.02 36.04 2.06
CA ILE A 80 16.61 35.32 3.28
C ILE A 80 15.44 34.42 2.96
N ASN A 81 15.58 33.15 3.33
CA ASN A 81 14.53 32.15 3.25
C ASN A 81 13.40 32.49 4.23
N PRO A 82 12.15 32.71 3.75
CA PRO A 82 11.04 33.12 4.61
C PRO A 82 10.57 32.02 5.57
N PHE A 83 10.91 30.75 5.30
CA PHE A 83 10.46 29.61 6.09
C PHE A 83 11.31 29.36 7.34
N ASN A 84 12.63 29.58 7.26
CA ASN A 84 13.55 29.31 8.37
C ASN A 84 14.36 30.53 8.83
N ASN A 85 14.16 31.71 8.19
CA ASN A 85 14.85 32.95 8.47
C ASN A 85 16.38 32.90 8.34
N ARG A 86 16.88 32.00 7.49
CA ARG A 86 18.34 31.89 7.18
C ARG A 86 18.64 32.38 5.78
N PRO A 87 19.86 32.80 5.51
CA PRO A 87 20.30 33.12 4.13
C PRO A 87 20.17 31.88 3.25
N PHE A 88 19.74 32.05 2.01
CA PHE A 88 19.71 30.95 1.03
C PHE A 88 21.11 30.43 0.73
N SER A 89 21.24 29.10 0.61
CA SER A 89 22.49 28.44 0.26
C SER A 89 22.83 28.59 -1.24
N SER A 90 24.10 28.42 -1.59
CA SER A 90 24.53 28.40 -3.00
C SER A 90 23.89 27.22 -3.77
N LYS A 91 23.61 26.14 -3.08
CA LYS A 91 22.91 25.00 -3.65
C LYS A 91 21.45 25.33 -4.03
N TYR A 92 20.76 26.10 -3.21
CA TYR A 92 19.42 26.61 -3.53
C TYR A 92 19.39 27.37 -4.83
N LEU A 93 20.33 28.34 -5.01
CA LEU A 93 20.38 29.16 -6.20
C LEU A 93 20.57 28.34 -7.49
N SER A 94 21.42 27.30 -7.43
CA SER A 94 21.62 26.41 -8.58
C SER A 94 20.35 25.57 -8.88
N ILE A 95 19.65 25.11 -7.85
CA ILE A 95 18.40 24.34 -7.99
C ILE A 95 17.28 25.27 -8.50
N LEU A 96 17.20 26.52 -8.03
CA LEU A 96 16.16 27.46 -8.42
C LEU A 96 16.13 27.71 -9.93
N GLN A 97 17.31 27.83 -10.57
CA GLN A 97 17.36 27.97 -12.02
C GLN A 97 16.78 26.77 -12.74
N THR A 98 17.15 25.56 -12.32
CA THR A 98 16.60 24.29 -12.88
C THR A 98 15.08 24.18 -12.67
N ARG A 99 14.56 24.60 -11.51
CA ARG A 99 13.12 24.63 -11.22
C ARG A 99 12.36 25.56 -12.17
N ARG A 100 12.91 26.74 -12.45
CA ARG A 100 12.30 27.73 -13.34
C ARG A 100 12.23 27.28 -14.80
N ASP A 101 13.08 26.35 -15.17
CA ASP A 101 13.05 25.73 -16.51
C ASP A 101 12.01 24.63 -16.64
N LEU A 102 11.34 24.19 -15.56
CA LEU A 102 10.30 23.17 -15.62
C LEU A 102 9.03 23.68 -16.34
N PRO A 103 8.36 22.85 -17.16
CA PRO A 103 7.17 23.26 -17.91
C PRO A 103 6.07 23.89 -17.05
N VAL A 104 5.82 23.34 -15.86
CA VAL A 104 4.81 23.86 -14.95
C VAL A 104 5.07 25.28 -14.47
N HIS A 105 6.32 25.71 -14.46
CA HIS A 105 6.69 27.05 -13.99
C HIS A 105 6.22 28.15 -14.97
N ALA A 106 6.18 27.85 -16.25
CA ALA A 106 5.67 28.79 -17.27
C ALA A 106 4.16 29.06 -17.10
N GLN A 107 3.43 28.14 -16.49
CA GLN A 107 1.98 28.25 -16.30
C GLN A 107 1.59 28.60 -14.85
N ARG A 108 2.53 29.06 -14.04
CA ARG A 108 2.30 29.40 -12.62
C ARG A 108 1.19 30.43 -12.43
N ASP A 109 1.12 31.48 -13.26
CA ASP A 109 0.10 32.52 -13.15
C ASP A 109 -1.31 31.96 -13.47
N GLU A 110 -1.43 31.16 -14.51
CA GLU A 110 -2.69 30.51 -14.87
C GLU A 110 -3.13 29.52 -13.78
N PHE A 111 -2.20 28.74 -13.26
CA PHE A 111 -2.47 27.83 -12.13
C PHE A 111 -2.98 28.60 -10.91
N LEU A 112 -2.30 29.67 -10.49
CA LEU A 112 -2.70 30.46 -9.33
C LEU A 112 -4.07 31.11 -9.54
N GLN A 113 -4.37 31.62 -10.74
CA GLN A 113 -5.67 32.18 -11.06
C GLN A 113 -6.80 31.14 -10.90
N LEU A 114 -6.65 29.95 -11.48
CA LEU A 114 -7.63 28.88 -11.36
C LEU A 114 -7.74 28.37 -9.92
N TYR A 115 -6.62 28.23 -9.22
CA TYR A 115 -6.59 27.80 -7.84
C TYR A 115 -7.32 28.78 -6.91
N GLN A 116 -7.15 30.07 -7.11
CA GLN A 116 -7.84 31.10 -6.32
C GLN A 116 -9.34 31.13 -6.55
N GLN A 117 -9.77 30.93 -7.81
CA GLN A 117 -11.18 30.98 -8.21
C GLN A 117 -11.97 29.70 -7.90
N SER A 118 -11.31 28.59 -7.71
CA SER A 118 -11.95 27.28 -7.61
C SER A 118 -11.62 26.59 -6.30
N GLN A 119 -12.60 25.84 -5.76
CA GLN A 119 -12.38 25.00 -4.59
C GLN A 119 -11.74 23.67 -4.95
N ILE A 120 -12.08 23.13 -6.10
CA ILE A 120 -11.50 21.88 -6.66
C ILE A 120 -10.88 22.21 -8.00
N LEU A 121 -9.66 21.73 -8.24
CA LEU A 121 -8.92 21.90 -9.49
C LEU A 121 -8.36 20.55 -9.95
N VAL A 122 -8.59 20.19 -11.19
CA VAL A 122 -7.94 19.03 -11.84
C VAL A 122 -6.72 19.52 -12.60
N PHE A 123 -5.57 18.95 -12.28
CA PHE A 123 -4.30 19.29 -12.89
C PHE A 123 -3.71 18.10 -13.65
N VAL A 124 -3.47 18.25 -14.92
CA VAL A 124 -2.83 17.23 -15.75
C VAL A 124 -1.45 17.67 -16.14
N GLY A 125 -0.47 16.86 -15.79
CA GLY A 125 0.90 17.13 -16.18
C GLY A 125 1.63 15.84 -16.48
N GLU A 126 2.20 15.74 -17.65
CA GLU A 126 3.03 14.57 -17.99
C GLU A 126 4.19 14.42 -17.00
N THR A 127 4.76 13.23 -16.96
CA THR A 127 5.92 12.99 -16.10
C THR A 127 7.09 13.90 -16.53
N GLY A 128 7.74 14.54 -15.54
CA GLY A 128 8.82 15.50 -15.80
C GLY A 128 8.35 16.95 -15.99
N SER A 129 7.05 17.22 -15.99
CA SER A 129 6.53 18.60 -16.01
C SER A 129 6.86 19.40 -14.75
N GLY A 130 7.21 18.72 -13.63
CA GLY A 130 7.47 19.32 -12.33
C GLY A 130 6.24 19.42 -11.43
N LYS A 131 5.10 18.82 -11.78
CA LYS A 131 3.83 18.91 -11.03
C LYS A 131 4.00 18.58 -9.54
N THR A 132 4.55 17.40 -9.24
CA THR A 132 4.70 16.85 -7.89
C THR A 132 5.55 17.72 -6.96
N THR A 133 6.58 18.37 -7.49
CA THR A 133 7.49 19.20 -6.70
C THR A 133 7.08 20.67 -6.67
N GLN A 134 6.59 21.22 -7.78
CA GLN A 134 6.35 22.66 -7.89
C GLN A 134 4.94 23.08 -7.47
N ILE A 135 3.89 22.33 -7.82
CA ILE A 135 2.50 22.70 -7.45
C ILE A 135 2.34 22.90 -5.94
N PRO A 136 2.81 21.98 -5.06
CA PRO A 136 2.72 22.19 -3.61
C PRO A 136 3.48 23.45 -3.16
N GLN A 137 4.62 23.78 -3.78
CA GLN A 137 5.37 24.98 -3.47
C GLN A 137 4.63 26.24 -3.94
N PHE A 138 3.99 26.22 -5.13
CA PHE A 138 3.18 27.36 -5.58
C PHE A 138 2.04 27.65 -4.62
N VAL A 139 1.38 26.63 -4.10
CA VAL A 139 0.32 26.75 -3.09
C VAL A 139 0.85 27.34 -1.79
N LEU A 140 2.06 26.95 -1.36
CA LEU A 140 2.69 27.49 -0.14
C LEU A 140 3.01 29.00 -0.25
N PHE A 141 3.34 29.48 -1.43
CA PHE A 141 3.56 30.90 -1.68
C PHE A 141 2.28 31.69 -1.88
N ASP A 142 1.12 30.99 -1.97
CA ASP A 142 -0.18 31.62 -1.91
C ASP A 142 -0.59 31.83 -0.44
N ASP A 143 -1.55 32.67 -0.18
CA ASP A 143 -1.87 33.18 1.15
C ASP A 143 -2.49 32.16 2.13
N LEU A 144 -3.27 31.22 1.62
CA LEU A 144 -4.21 30.45 2.43
C LEU A 144 -3.62 29.63 3.60
N PRO A 145 -2.55 28.83 3.42
CA PRO A 145 -1.97 28.04 4.50
C PRO A 145 -1.42 28.89 5.64
N GLN A 146 -0.94 30.06 5.30
CA GLN A 146 -0.21 30.95 6.18
C GLN A 146 -1.14 31.76 7.06
N SER A 147 -2.24 32.29 6.49
CA SER A 147 -3.20 33.08 7.22
C SER A 147 -3.92 32.29 8.31
N GLN A 148 -4.12 31.00 8.09
CA GLN A 148 -4.83 30.11 8.99
C GLN A 148 -3.94 29.18 9.80
N ARG A 149 -2.60 29.23 9.63
CA ARG A 149 -1.63 28.28 10.18
C ARG A 149 -1.93 26.83 9.83
N LYS A 150 -2.57 26.60 8.69
CA LYS A 150 -2.91 25.27 8.20
C LYS A 150 -1.84 24.76 7.26
N MET A 151 -1.65 23.45 7.23
CA MET A 151 -0.68 22.79 6.35
C MET A 151 -1.24 22.59 4.95
N VAL A 152 -0.33 22.37 4.00
CA VAL A 152 -0.61 21.78 2.71
C VAL A 152 -0.25 20.30 2.78
N ALA A 153 -1.19 19.40 2.43
CA ALA A 153 -0.94 17.98 2.26
C ALA A 153 -0.78 17.65 0.78
N CYS A 154 0.21 16.80 0.46
CA CYS A 154 0.36 16.21 -0.87
C CYS A 154 0.44 14.69 -0.73
N THR A 155 -0.56 13.97 -1.21
CA THR A 155 -0.55 12.51 -1.12
C THR A 155 0.21 11.88 -2.27
N GLN A 156 0.69 10.67 -2.04
CA GLN A 156 1.40 9.83 -2.99
C GLN A 156 0.93 8.39 -2.83
N PRO A 157 0.70 7.63 -3.90
CA PRO A 157 0.28 6.23 -3.79
C PRO A 157 1.37 5.32 -3.22
N ARG A 158 2.64 5.73 -3.31
CA ARG A 158 3.79 4.89 -2.95
C ARG A 158 4.62 5.51 -1.84
N ARG A 159 4.97 4.70 -0.83
CA ARG A 159 5.79 5.11 0.33
C ARG A 159 7.12 5.76 -0.08
N VAL A 160 7.83 5.12 -1.03
CA VAL A 160 9.14 5.61 -1.49
C VAL A 160 9.01 6.97 -2.20
N ALA A 161 7.91 7.17 -2.95
CA ALA A 161 7.64 8.46 -3.61
C ALA A 161 7.42 9.56 -2.57
N ALA A 162 6.58 9.36 -1.57
CA ALA A 162 6.33 10.34 -0.50
C ALA A 162 7.64 10.80 0.18
N MET A 163 8.51 9.84 0.54
CA MET A 163 9.80 10.12 1.18
C MET A 163 10.75 10.87 0.27
N SER A 164 10.96 10.37 -0.96
CA SER A 164 11.95 10.94 -1.88
C SER A 164 11.54 12.32 -2.38
N VAL A 165 10.25 12.54 -2.64
CA VAL A 165 9.73 13.84 -3.04
C VAL A 165 9.82 14.85 -1.89
N ALA A 166 9.47 14.47 -0.66
CA ALA A 166 9.63 15.33 0.51
C ALA A 166 11.09 15.76 0.70
N GLN A 167 12.04 14.82 0.57
CA GLN A 167 13.47 15.12 0.65
C GLN A 167 13.92 16.07 -0.47
N ARG A 168 13.43 15.83 -1.70
CA ARG A 168 13.73 16.69 -2.85
C ARG A 168 13.19 18.10 -2.65
N VAL A 169 11.95 18.25 -2.22
CA VAL A 169 11.30 19.54 -2.01
C VAL A 169 11.93 20.30 -0.82
N ALA A 170 12.31 19.60 0.26
CA ALA A 170 13.07 20.21 1.34
C ALA A 170 14.39 20.82 0.84
N ALA A 171 15.12 20.12 -0.04
CA ALA A 171 16.32 20.63 -0.67
C ALA A 171 16.03 21.79 -1.66
N GLU A 172 14.89 21.77 -2.38
CA GLU A 172 14.46 22.84 -3.28
C GLU A 172 14.03 24.11 -2.55
N MET A 173 13.49 23.97 -1.35
CA MET A 173 13.07 25.07 -0.48
C MET A 173 14.18 25.53 0.47
N ASP A 174 15.33 24.86 0.48
CA ASP A 174 16.47 25.11 1.38
C ASP A 174 16.06 25.07 2.86
N VAL A 175 15.29 24.01 3.22
CA VAL A 175 14.79 23.77 4.58
C VAL A 175 15.17 22.37 5.05
N THR A 176 14.96 22.11 6.34
CA THR A 176 15.28 20.82 6.94
C THR A 176 14.12 19.84 6.80
N LEU A 177 14.39 18.65 6.27
CA LEU A 177 13.39 17.58 6.23
C LEU A 177 12.98 17.18 7.66
N GLY A 178 11.69 17.10 7.91
CA GLY A 178 11.09 16.85 9.23
C GLY A 178 10.76 18.12 10.00
N GLU A 179 11.23 19.29 9.55
CA GLU A 179 10.83 20.59 10.09
C GLU A 179 9.77 21.25 9.20
N GLU A 180 10.13 22.14 8.29
CA GLU A 180 9.16 22.88 7.46
C GLU A 180 8.51 22.00 6.38
N VAL A 181 9.27 21.07 5.82
CA VAL A 181 8.79 20.02 4.91
C VAL A 181 8.95 18.67 5.58
N GLY A 182 7.88 17.91 5.67
CA GLY A 182 7.91 16.61 6.28
C GLY A 182 7.20 15.54 5.45
N TYR A 183 7.26 14.30 5.91
CA TYR A 183 6.47 13.21 5.34
C TYR A 183 5.89 12.30 6.42
N SER A 184 4.78 11.62 6.07
CA SER A 184 4.14 10.61 6.91
C SER A 184 3.74 9.42 6.07
N ILE A 185 4.25 8.25 6.42
CA ILE A 185 3.92 6.97 5.80
C ILE A 185 3.61 5.95 6.87
N ARG A 186 3.03 4.82 6.50
CA ARG A 186 2.68 3.77 7.47
C ARG A 186 3.92 3.37 8.27
N PHE A 187 3.85 3.53 9.59
CA PHE A 187 4.91 3.26 10.57
C PHE A 187 6.13 4.19 10.52
N GLU A 188 6.04 5.35 9.86
CA GLU A 188 7.12 6.34 9.87
C GLU A 188 6.54 7.75 9.69
N ASP A 189 6.84 8.64 10.63
CA ASP A 189 6.43 10.04 10.61
C ASP A 189 7.65 10.94 10.86
N MET A 190 7.94 11.77 9.88
CA MET A 190 9.01 12.77 9.90
C MET A 190 8.40 14.16 9.75
N THR A 191 7.64 14.58 10.76
CA THR A 191 7.00 15.89 10.83
C THR A 191 7.26 16.55 12.19
N SER A 192 7.07 17.85 12.26
CA SER A 192 7.16 18.63 13.48
C SER A 192 6.04 19.68 13.55
N PRO A 193 5.87 20.40 14.66
CA PRO A 193 4.93 21.52 14.74
C PRO A 193 5.22 22.67 13.75
N LYS A 194 6.42 22.69 13.15
CA LYS A 194 6.83 23.66 12.13
C LYS A 194 6.45 23.23 10.71
N THR A 195 5.99 22.00 10.53
CA THR A 195 5.70 21.46 9.20
C THR A 195 4.56 22.22 8.54
N VAL A 196 4.82 22.75 7.37
CA VAL A 196 3.88 23.52 6.55
C VAL A 196 3.48 22.79 5.28
N LEU A 197 4.36 21.90 4.79
CA LEU A 197 4.11 20.99 3.68
C LEU A 197 4.37 19.57 4.11
N LYS A 198 3.34 18.75 4.04
CA LYS A 198 3.38 17.34 4.44
C LYS A 198 3.13 16.44 3.25
N TYR A 199 4.14 15.68 2.85
CA TYR A 199 3.96 14.57 1.93
C TYR A 199 3.53 13.33 2.70
N MET A 200 2.56 12.57 2.17
CA MET A 200 2.07 11.39 2.86
C MET A 200 1.51 10.37 1.88
N THR A 201 1.34 9.14 2.32
CA THR A 201 0.61 8.18 1.49
C THR A 201 -0.91 8.41 1.60
N ASP A 202 -1.65 8.06 0.52
CA ASP A 202 -3.11 8.20 0.49
C ASP A 202 -3.77 7.55 1.72
N GLY A 203 -3.34 6.34 2.09
CA GLY A 203 -3.85 5.64 3.27
C GLY A 203 -3.54 6.36 4.60
N MET A 204 -2.49 7.18 4.68
CA MET A 204 -2.24 7.98 5.89
C MET A 204 -3.20 9.16 6.00
N LEU A 205 -3.53 9.82 4.88
CA LEU A 205 -4.53 10.88 4.89
C LEU A 205 -5.92 10.33 5.23
N LEU A 206 -6.27 9.16 4.70
CA LEU A 206 -7.52 8.48 5.03
C LEU A 206 -7.60 8.17 6.54
N ARG A 207 -6.50 7.71 7.13
CA ARG A 207 -6.41 7.47 8.57
C ARG A 207 -6.52 8.75 9.41
N GLU A 208 -5.95 9.85 8.96
CA GLU A 208 -6.14 11.14 9.63
C GLU A 208 -7.60 11.61 9.57
N ALA A 209 -8.28 11.36 8.45
CA ALA A 209 -9.71 11.67 8.28
C ALA A 209 -10.61 10.89 9.25
N MET A 210 -10.21 9.69 9.68
CA MET A 210 -10.94 8.92 10.69
C MET A 210 -10.95 9.60 12.07
N ASN A 211 -9.93 10.40 12.38
CA ASN A 211 -9.80 11.12 13.65
C ASN A 211 -10.25 12.59 13.55
N ASP A 212 -10.09 13.17 12.36
CA ASP A 212 -10.54 14.54 12.05
C ASP A 212 -11.33 14.53 10.73
N HIS A 213 -12.62 14.25 10.81
CA HIS A 213 -13.53 14.10 9.65
C HIS A 213 -13.58 15.33 8.76
N ASN A 214 -13.20 16.49 9.26
CA ASN A 214 -13.15 17.74 8.51
C ASN A 214 -11.74 18.09 8.02
N LEU A 215 -10.71 17.30 8.39
CA LEU A 215 -9.33 17.56 8.02
C LEU A 215 -8.90 19.02 8.33
N ASN A 216 -9.23 19.49 9.54
CA ASN A 216 -9.11 20.89 9.95
C ASN A 216 -7.69 21.43 9.92
N ARG A 217 -6.70 20.55 9.99
CA ARG A 217 -5.27 20.90 9.94
C ARG A 217 -4.81 21.37 8.56
N TYR A 218 -5.61 21.11 7.51
CA TYR A 218 -5.22 21.38 6.13
C TYR A 218 -6.01 22.53 5.53
N SER A 219 -5.31 23.40 4.78
CA SER A 219 -5.91 24.41 3.94
C SER A 219 -6.06 23.93 2.50
N THR A 220 -5.14 23.07 2.07
CA THR A 220 -5.12 22.50 0.73
C THR A 220 -4.68 21.03 0.81
N ILE A 221 -5.39 20.18 0.09
CA ILE A 221 -5.06 18.77 -0.09
C ILE A 221 -4.83 18.53 -1.57
N ILE A 222 -3.70 17.92 -1.87
CA ILE A 222 -3.27 17.59 -3.23
C ILE A 222 -3.21 16.07 -3.33
N LEU A 223 -4.06 15.47 -4.16
CA LEU A 223 -4.00 14.05 -4.49
C LEU A 223 -3.13 13.90 -5.74
N ASP A 224 -1.89 13.47 -5.56
CA ASP A 224 -0.97 13.30 -6.69
C ASP A 224 -0.97 11.85 -7.21
N GLU A 225 -0.62 11.70 -8.48
CA GLU A 225 -0.66 10.42 -9.21
C GLU A 225 -2.04 9.71 -9.13
N ALA A 226 -3.13 10.51 -9.09
CA ALA A 226 -4.50 9.99 -8.92
C ALA A 226 -4.91 8.94 -9.98
N HIS A 227 -4.25 8.94 -11.13
CA HIS A 227 -4.46 7.94 -12.20
C HIS A 227 -3.98 6.53 -11.83
N GLU A 228 -3.16 6.36 -10.78
CA GLU A 228 -2.81 5.02 -10.28
C GLU A 228 -4.03 4.32 -9.64
N ARG A 229 -5.07 5.09 -9.26
CA ARG A 229 -6.35 4.58 -8.77
C ARG A 229 -6.16 3.52 -7.68
N THR A 230 -5.34 3.85 -6.66
CA THR A 230 -5.25 3.00 -5.47
C THR A 230 -6.56 3.03 -4.70
N MET A 231 -6.82 2.00 -3.90
CA MET A 231 -8.04 1.91 -3.09
C MET A 231 -8.20 3.14 -2.18
N ALA A 232 -7.13 3.53 -1.49
CA ALA A 232 -7.18 4.69 -0.62
C ALA A 232 -7.42 6.01 -1.39
N THR A 233 -6.86 6.16 -2.60
CA THR A 233 -7.10 7.34 -3.44
C THR A 233 -8.58 7.44 -3.84
N ASP A 234 -9.20 6.32 -4.24
CA ASP A 234 -10.61 6.30 -4.65
C ASP A 234 -11.55 6.64 -3.49
N VAL A 235 -11.28 6.07 -2.31
CA VAL A 235 -12.05 6.39 -1.08
C VAL A 235 -11.86 7.85 -0.67
N LEU A 236 -10.63 8.37 -0.72
CA LEU A 236 -10.35 9.78 -0.42
C LEU A 236 -11.08 10.73 -1.37
N MET A 237 -11.16 10.41 -2.65
CA MET A 237 -11.89 11.25 -3.61
C MET A 237 -13.36 11.37 -3.22
N GLY A 238 -14.02 10.25 -2.87
CA GLY A 238 -15.41 10.28 -2.39
C GLY A 238 -15.57 11.08 -1.09
N LEU A 239 -14.70 10.82 -0.11
CA LEU A 239 -14.71 11.52 1.17
C LEU A 239 -14.49 13.03 1.01
N LEU A 240 -13.52 13.44 0.20
CA LEU A 240 -13.20 14.84 0.00
C LEU A 240 -14.33 15.60 -0.70
N LYS A 241 -15.11 14.96 -1.57
CA LYS A 241 -16.34 15.57 -2.12
C LYS A 241 -17.32 15.96 -1.02
N GLU A 242 -17.47 15.15 0.01
CA GLU A 242 -18.32 15.48 1.15
C GLU A 242 -17.70 16.54 2.06
N VAL A 243 -16.38 16.46 2.30
CA VAL A 243 -15.68 17.41 3.18
C VAL A 243 -15.72 18.83 2.61
N VAL A 244 -15.54 19.02 1.30
CA VAL A 244 -15.57 20.36 0.69
C VAL A 244 -16.94 21.03 0.78
N LEU A 245 -18.03 20.27 0.89
CA LEU A 245 -19.38 20.83 1.13
C LEU A 245 -19.49 21.44 2.54
N ARG A 246 -18.80 20.85 3.51
CA ARG A 246 -18.77 21.31 4.91
C ARG A 246 -17.69 22.38 5.15
N ARG A 247 -16.64 22.39 4.31
CA ARG A 247 -15.47 23.25 4.44
C ARG A 247 -15.22 24.07 3.17
N PRO A 248 -15.92 25.18 2.98
CA PRO A 248 -15.74 26.04 1.80
C PRO A 248 -14.34 26.69 1.73
N ASP A 249 -13.59 26.71 2.85
CA ASP A 249 -12.19 27.17 2.93
C ASP A 249 -11.15 26.16 2.44
N LEU A 250 -11.51 24.87 2.39
CA LEU A 250 -10.62 23.79 1.95
C LEU A 250 -10.51 23.75 0.42
N LYS A 251 -9.31 23.65 -0.10
CA LYS A 251 -9.06 23.49 -1.52
C LYS A 251 -8.49 22.10 -1.84
N ILE A 252 -8.95 21.54 -2.94
CA ILE A 252 -8.52 20.21 -3.41
C ILE A 252 -7.89 20.34 -4.78
N ILE A 253 -6.73 19.72 -4.96
CA ILE A 253 -6.06 19.62 -6.27
C ILE A 253 -5.89 18.13 -6.59
N ILE A 254 -6.44 17.70 -7.72
CA ILE A 254 -6.28 16.35 -8.24
C ILE A 254 -5.24 16.37 -9.33
N MET A 255 -4.08 15.74 -9.11
CA MET A 255 -3.00 15.71 -10.09
C MET A 255 -2.90 14.35 -10.78
N SER A 256 -2.81 14.35 -12.08
CA SER A 256 -2.73 13.15 -12.92
C SER A 256 -1.64 13.30 -13.99
N ALA A 257 -1.07 12.18 -14.43
CA ALA A 257 -0.14 12.13 -15.57
C ALA A 257 -0.81 11.70 -16.90
N THR A 258 -2.05 11.27 -16.87
CA THR A 258 -2.75 10.72 -18.04
C THR A 258 -3.84 11.64 -18.56
N LEU A 259 -4.16 11.48 -19.86
CA LEU A 259 -5.20 12.23 -20.56
C LEU A 259 -6.64 11.89 -20.11
N ASP A 260 -6.85 10.90 -19.24
CA ASP A 260 -8.19 10.56 -18.71
C ASP A 260 -8.67 11.55 -17.62
N ALA A 261 -8.16 12.76 -17.67
CA ALA A 261 -8.54 13.88 -16.82
C ALA A 261 -10.03 14.23 -16.92
N GLN A 262 -10.67 13.96 -18.05
CA GLN A 262 -12.11 14.19 -18.24
C GLN A 262 -12.96 13.33 -17.28
N LYS A 263 -12.49 12.12 -16.93
CA LYS A 263 -13.19 11.28 -15.95
C LYS A 263 -13.14 11.91 -14.56
N PHE A 264 -11.97 12.40 -14.14
CA PHE A 264 -11.83 13.15 -12.88
C PHE A 264 -12.63 14.45 -12.89
N GLN A 265 -12.58 15.20 -13.99
CA GLN A 265 -13.32 16.44 -14.15
C GLN A 265 -14.83 16.22 -13.96
N ARG A 266 -15.42 15.26 -14.66
CA ARG A 266 -16.84 14.90 -14.52
C ARG A 266 -17.19 14.43 -13.12
N TYR A 267 -16.34 13.61 -12.52
CA TYR A 267 -16.54 13.11 -11.17
C TYR A 267 -16.59 14.26 -10.14
N PHE A 268 -15.79 15.30 -10.31
CA PHE A 268 -15.80 16.51 -9.49
C PHE A 268 -16.66 17.65 -10.06
N ASN A 269 -17.83 17.32 -10.64
CA ASN A 269 -18.83 18.28 -11.11
C ASN A 269 -18.27 19.31 -12.09
N ASP A 270 -17.56 18.84 -13.10
CA ASP A 270 -16.91 19.65 -14.14
C ASP A 270 -15.92 20.69 -13.60
N ALA A 271 -15.15 20.29 -12.57
CA ALA A 271 -14.09 21.13 -12.03
C ALA A 271 -13.14 21.64 -13.13
N PRO A 272 -12.61 22.86 -13.01
CA PRO A 272 -11.67 23.39 -13.98
C PRO A 272 -10.46 22.48 -14.12
N LEU A 273 -9.97 22.39 -15.35
CA LEU A 273 -8.85 21.54 -15.75
C LEU A 273 -7.72 22.38 -16.31
N LEU A 274 -6.53 22.22 -15.76
CA LEU A 274 -5.30 22.78 -16.30
C LEU A 274 -4.38 21.67 -16.79
N ALA A 275 -4.01 21.69 -18.08
CA ALA A 275 -3.12 20.71 -18.68
C ALA A 275 -1.77 21.33 -19.01
N VAL A 276 -0.71 20.72 -18.51
CA VAL A 276 0.67 21.16 -18.75
C VAL A 276 1.42 20.09 -19.54
N PRO A 277 1.93 20.40 -20.73
CA PRO A 277 2.72 19.44 -21.50
C PRO A 277 4.02 19.10 -20.75
N GLY A 278 4.48 17.87 -20.87
CA GLY A 278 5.78 17.45 -20.36
C GLY A 278 6.94 17.88 -21.25
N ARG A 279 8.14 17.81 -20.71
CA ARG A 279 9.38 17.85 -21.52
C ARG A 279 9.69 16.42 -21.97
N THR A 280 8.98 15.93 -22.99
CA THR A 280 9.30 14.63 -23.56
C THR A 280 9.88 14.80 -24.96
N HIS A 281 11.00 14.12 -25.19
CA HIS A 281 11.54 13.97 -26.51
C HIS A 281 10.79 12.85 -27.25
N PRO A 282 10.77 12.84 -28.59
CA PRO A 282 10.15 11.78 -29.37
C PRO A 282 10.72 10.42 -29.01
N VAL A 283 9.86 9.43 -28.89
CA VAL A 283 10.24 8.04 -28.66
C VAL A 283 9.75 7.20 -29.86
N GLU A 284 10.68 6.59 -30.55
CA GLU A 284 10.40 5.66 -31.63
C GLU A 284 10.00 4.31 -31.05
N ILE A 285 8.85 3.76 -31.49
CA ILE A 285 8.29 2.52 -30.95
C ILE A 285 8.42 1.40 -31.96
N PHE A 286 9.05 0.31 -31.53
CA PHE A 286 9.21 -0.91 -32.31
C PHE A 286 8.36 -2.03 -31.73
N TYR A 287 7.80 -2.89 -32.59
CA TYR A 287 7.01 -4.06 -32.22
C TYR A 287 7.65 -5.32 -32.80
N THR A 288 7.42 -6.46 -32.19
CA THR A 288 7.78 -7.74 -32.79
C THR A 288 6.79 -8.10 -33.90
N PRO A 289 7.26 -8.75 -34.98
CA PRO A 289 6.38 -9.20 -36.07
C PRO A 289 5.44 -10.32 -35.61
N GLU A 290 5.89 -11.17 -34.69
CA GLU A 290 5.17 -12.32 -34.14
C GLU A 290 5.23 -12.31 -32.62
N PRO A 291 4.29 -12.97 -31.90
CA PRO A 291 4.33 -13.12 -30.46
C PRO A 291 5.55 -13.91 -30.00
N GLU A 292 6.25 -13.42 -28.97
CA GLU A 292 7.36 -14.11 -28.35
C GLU A 292 6.86 -15.20 -27.38
N GLN A 293 7.43 -16.41 -27.46
CA GLN A 293 7.06 -17.52 -26.59
C GLN A 293 7.67 -17.38 -25.18
N ASP A 294 8.91 -16.92 -25.13
CA ASP A 294 9.65 -16.62 -23.90
C ASP A 294 10.05 -15.14 -23.90
N TYR A 295 9.26 -14.31 -23.25
CA TYR A 295 9.51 -12.88 -23.23
C TYR A 295 10.75 -12.50 -22.42
N VAL A 296 11.20 -13.33 -21.46
CA VAL A 296 12.41 -13.06 -20.67
C VAL A 296 13.65 -13.27 -21.54
N GLU A 297 13.69 -14.37 -22.28
CA GLU A 297 14.76 -14.66 -23.22
C GLU A 297 14.82 -13.65 -24.37
N ALA A 298 13.66 -13.28 -24.92
CA ALA A 298 13.55 -12.23 -25.93
C ALA A 298 14.05 -10.87 -25.40
N ALA A 299 13.75 -10.55 -24.12
CA ALA A 299 14.22 -9.32 -23.47
C ALA A 299 15.75 -9.30 -23.34
N VAL A 300 16.36 -10.42 -22.91
CA VAL A 300 17.82 -10.54 -22.81
C VAL A 300 18.46 -10.32 -24.18
N ARG A 301 18.01 -11.04 -25.24
CA ARG A 301 18.51 -10.86 -26.61
C ARG A 301 18.38 -9.41 -27.10
N THR A 302 17.25 -8.76 -26.83
CA THR A 302 17.02 -7.37 -27.23
C THR A 302 17.97 -6.40 -26.53
N VAL A 303 18.23 -6.60 -25.23
CA VAL A 303 19.22 -5.80 -24.47
C VAL A 303 20.62 -5.95 -25.09
N LEU A 304 21.03 -7.16 -25.41
CA LEU A 304 22.33 -7.43 -26.04
C LEU A 304 22.42 -6.81 -27.44
N GLN A 305 21.37 -6.92 -28.26
CA GLN A 305 21.29 -6.29 -29.55
C GLN A 305 21.42 -4.77 -29.45
N ILE A 306 20.66 -4.11 -28.55
CA ILE A 306 20.77 -2.68 -28.28
C ILE A 306 22.21 -2.33 -27.89
N HIS A 307 22.82 -3.13 -27.03
CA HIS A 307 24.18 -2.88 -26.58
C HIS A 307 25.21 -2.96 -27.71
N ALA A 308 25.03 -3.88 -28.62
CA ALA A 308 25.93 -4.09 -29.77
C ALA A 308 25.77 -3.04 -30.87
N THR A 309 24.52 -2.66 -31.18
CA THR A 309 24.21 -1.92 -32.43
C THR A 309 23.80 -0.46 -32.21
N GLU A 310 23.16 -0.13 -31.08
CA GLU A 310 22.61 1.21 -30.86
C GLU A 310 23.65 2.20 -30.31
N PRO A 311 23.48 3.51 -30.58
CA PRO A 311 24.28 4.58 -29.99
C PRO A 311 24.27 4.53 -28.48
N GLU A 312 25.16 5.30 -27.83
CA GLU A 312 25.25 5.39 -26.38
C GLU A 312 23.93 5.82 -25.71
N GLY A 313 23.65 5.28 -24.53
CA GLY A 313 22.46 5.53 -23.72
C GLY A 313 22.11 4.34 -22.85
N ASP A 314 21.55 4.61 -21.69
CA ASP A 314 21.18 3.57 -20.72
C ASP A 314 19.89 2.84 -21.14
N ILE A 315 19.77 1.59 -20.69
CA ILE A 315 18.67 0.69 -21.02
C ILE A 315 17.80 0.50 -19.77
N LEU A 316 16.48 0.54 -19.93
CA LEU A 316 15.50 0.14 -18.93
C LEU A 316 14.70 -1.05 -19.45
N LEU A 317 14.85 -2.19 -18.80
CA LEU A 317 14.10 -3.42 -19.07
C LEU A 317 13.02 -3.62 -18.02
N PHE A 318 11.78 -3.83 -18.42
CA PHE A 318 10.67 -4.17 -17.53
C PHE A 318 10.48 -5.69 -17.45
N LEU A 319 10.37 -6.22 -16.22
CA LEU A 319 10.03 -7.62 -15.95
C LEU A 319 9.03 -7.72 -14.80
N THR A 320 8.48 -8.91 -14.55
CA THR A 320 7.32 -9.06 -13.68
C THR A 320 7.67 -9.26 -12.20
N GLY A 321 8.87 -9.77 -11.89
CA GLY A 321 9.22 -10.10 -10.50
C GLY A 321 10.69 -10.29 -10.25
N GLU A 322 11.04 -10.41 -8.97
CA GLU A 322 12.41 -10.53 -8.45
C GLU A 322 13.20 -11.67 -9.11
N GLU A 323 12.59 -12.86 -9.23
CA GLU A 323 13.27 -14.04 -9.79
C GLU A 323 13.66 -13.82 -11.25
N GLU A 324 12.75 -13.28 -12.07
CA GLU A 324 13.01 -12.97 -13.47
C GLU A 324 14.07 -11.88 -13.62
N ILE A 325 14.00 -10.84 -12.76
CA ILE A 325 14.91 -9.70 -12.76
C ILE A 325 16.35 -10.16 -12.45
N GLU A 326 16.52 -10.96 -11.40
CA GLU A 326 17.84 -11.46 -10.99
C GLU A 326 18.40 -12.45 -12.01
N ASP A 327 17.57 -13.31 -12.60
CA ASP A 327 17.98 -14.24 -13.64
C ASP A 327 18.40 -13.52 -14.93
N ALA A 328 17.58 -12.57 -15.40
CA ALA A 328 17.88 -11.76 -16.57
C ALA A 328 19.13 -10.89 -16.36
N ALA A 329 19.28 -10.24 -15.21
CA ALA A 329 20.47 -9.44 -14.89
C ALA A 329 21.74 -10.28 -14.91
N ARG A 330 21.68 -11.52 -14.39
CA ARG A 330 22.80 -12.47 -14.40
C ARG A 330 23.12 -12.94 -15.83
N LYS A 331 22.09 -13.34 -16.62
CA LYS A 331 22.26 -13.77 -18.02
C LYS A 331 22.88 -12.64 -18.86
N ILE A 332 22.32 -11.43 -18.80
CA ILE A 332 22.86 -10.27 -19.52
C ILE A 332 24.35 -10.06 -19.17
N SER A 333 24.71 -10.12 -17.87
CA SER A 333 26.11 -9.91 -17.46
C SER A 333 27.05 -10.96 -18.01
N LEU A 334 26.63 -12.23 -18.03
CA LEU A 334 27.45 -13.35 -18.58
C LEU A 334 27.62 -13.25 -20.11
N GLU A 335 26.51 -13.01 -20.83
CA GLU A 335 26.52 -12.96 -22.30
C GLU A 335 27.24 -11.71 -22.83
N VAL A 336 27.15 -10.58 -22.10
CA VAL A 336 27.94 -9.37 -22.41
C VAL A 336 29.43 -9.67 -22.31
N ASP A 337 29.89 -10.40 -21.30
CA ASP A 337 31.30 -10.73 -21.14
C ASP A 337 31.82 -11.65 -22.27
N GLU A 338 30.96 -12.52 -22.83
CA GLU A 338 31.26 -13.33 -24.02
C GLU A 338 31.25 -12.48 -25.29
N MET A 339 30.20 -11.69 -25.51
CA MET A 339 30.03 -10.84 -26.69
C MET A 339 31.17 -9.81 -26.83
N MET A 340 31.67 -9.26 -25.72
CA MET A 340 32.78 -8.31 -25.73
C MET A 340 34.12 -8.86 -26.14
N ARG A 341 34.22 -10.19 -26.36
CA ARG A 341 35.40 -10.81 -26.99
C ARG A 341 35.38 -10.66 -28.50
N GLU A 342 34.20 -10.51 -29.08
CA GLU A 342 33.98 -10.50 -30.54
C GLU A 342 33.58 -9.11 -31.05
N VAL A 343 32.89 -8.31 -30.25
CA VAL A 343 32.34 -7.00 -30.62
C VAL A 343 33.02 -5.89 -29.81
N ASP A 344 33.43 -4.80 -30.49
CA ASP A 344 33.96 -3.60 -29.84
C ASP A 344 32.80 -2.81 -29.23
N ALA A 345 32.28 -3.29 -28.09
CA ALA A 345 31.25 -2.59 -27.28
C ALA A 345 31.86 -2.08 -25.97
N GLY A 346 31.30 -1.00 -25.43
CA GLY A 346 31.64 -0.49 -24.10
C GLY A 346 31.22 -1.43 -22.98
N PRO A 347 31.64 -1.23 -21.73
CA PRO A 347 31.15 -2.03 -20.61
C PRO A 347 29.67 -1.82 -20.36
N LEU A 348 28.93 -2.91 -20.11
CA LEU A 348 27.54 -2.84 -19.66
C LEU A 348 27.45 -3.32 -18.22
N LYS A 349 26.74 -2.55 -17.37
CA LYS A 349 26.52 -2.91 -15.98
C LYS A 349 25.03 -3.03 -15.69
N THR A 350 24.63 -4.16 -15.15
CA THR A 350 23.25 -4.46 -14.80
C THR A 350 22.93 -4.00 -13.39
N TYR A 351 21.71 -3.47 -13.19
CA TYR A 351 21.18 -3.02 -11.91
C TYR A 351 19.75 -3.55 -11.74
N PRO A 352 19.53 -4.52 -10.85
CA PRO A 352 18.19 -4.96 -10.51
C PRO A 352 17.44 -3.85 -9.73
N LEU A 353 16.12 -3.74 -9.95
CA LEU A 353 15.26 -2.79 -9.27
C LEU A 353 13.87 -3.37 -9.00
N TYR A 354 13.57 -3.67 -7.73
CA TYR A 354 12.28 -4.18 -7.27
C TYR A 354 12.03 -3.79 -5.82
N GLY A 355 10.77 -3.91 -5.35
CA GLY A 355 10.34 -3.37 -4.06
C GLY A 355 11.03 -3.96 -2.83
N SER A 356 11.40 -5.25 -2.84
CA SER A 356 12.10 -5.93 -1.74
C SER A 356 13.61 -5.67 -1.71
N LEU A 357 14.16 -5.06 -2.79
CA LEU A 357 15.60 -4.76 -2.85
C LEU A 357 16.02 -3.75 -1.78
N PRO A 358 17.17 -3.92 -1.10
CA PRO A 358 17.66 -2.95 -0.12
C PRO A 358 17.86 -1.54 -0.72
N PRO A 359 17.55 -0.44 0.01
CA PRO A 359 17.60 0.92 -0.56
C PRO A 359 18.95 1.35 -1.08
N HIS A 360 20.05 0.95 -0.42
CA HIS A 360 21.39 1.27 -0.90
C HIS A 360 21.68 0.61 -2.25
N MET A 361 21.05 -0.54 -2.54
CA MET A 361 21.11 -1.18 -3.84
C MET A 361 20.16 -0.51 -4.83
N GLN A 362 18.98 -0.11 -4.41
CA GLN A 362 18.08 0.68 -5.24
C GLN A 362 18.70 2.02 -5.63
N GLN A 363 19.43 2.68 -4.74
CA GLN A 363 20.11 3.95 -5.03
C GLN A 363 21.19 3.83 -6.10
N ARG A 364 21.77 2.64 -6.30
CA ARG A 364 22.81 2.42 -7.33
C ARG A 364 22.32 2.63 -8.77
N ILE A 365 21.03 2.63 -9.02
CA ILE A 365 20.49 2.98 -10.35
C ILE A 365 20.80 4.44 -10.74
N PHE A 366 21.06 5.31 -9.76
CA PHE A 366 21.45 6.69 -9.97
C PHE A 366 22.97 6.88 -10.16
N ASP A 367 23.77 5.84 -9.95
CA ASP A 367 25.20 5.87 -10.23
C ASP A 367 25.41 6.23 -11.70
N PRO A 368 26.50 6.92 -12.05
CA PRO A 368 26.84 7.16 -13.45
C PRO A 368 27.10 5.86 -14.21
N ALA A 369 26.90 5.89 -15.53
CA ALA A 369 27.26 4.78 -16.39
C ALA A 369 28.76 4.48 -16.27
N PRO A 370 29.20 3.21 -16.44
CA PRO A 370 30.62 2.86 -16.38
C PRO A 370 31.41 3.58 -17.48
N GLY A 371 32.60 4.06 -17.14
CA GLY A 371 33.50 4.68 -18.12
C GLY A 371 33.99 3.68 -19.17
N PRO A 372 34.59 4.15 -20.28
CA PRO A 372 35.15 3.29 -21.32
C PRO A 372 36.32 2.45 -20.75
N ARG A 373 36.47 1.21 -21.23
CA ARG A 373 37.56 0.30 -20.79
C ARG A 373 38.95 0.78 -21.16
N ARG A 374 39.06 1.57 -22.23
CA ARG A 374 40.31 2.14 -22.74
C ARG A 374 40.13 3.60 -23.07
N PRO A 375 41.14 4.44 -22.91
CA PRO A 375 41.07 5.84 -23.35
C PRO A 375 40.66 5.89 -24.84
N GLY A 376 39.60 6.63 -25.17
CA GLY A 376 39.04 6.73 -26.52
C GLY A 376 38.15 5.55 -26.96
N GLY A 377 37.92 4.54 -26.09
CA GLY A 377 36.98 3.45 -26.35
C GLY A 377 35.53 3.87 -26.24
N ARG A 378 34.60 2.98 -26.62
CA ARG A 378 33.16 3.24 -26.50
C ARG A 378 32.77 3.42 -25.04
N PRO A 379 31.94 4.42 -24.71
CA PRO A 379 31.42 4.63 -23.37
C PRO A 379 30.59 3.43 -22.92
N GLY A 380 30.61 3.17 -21.64
CA GLY A 380 29.75 2.13 -21.06
C GLY A 380 28.32 2.60 -20.92
N ARG A 381 27.44 1.67 -20.58
CA ARG A 381 26.03 1.94 -20.29
C ARG A 381 25.50 1.15 -19.12
N LYS A 382 24.43 1.62 -18.52
CA LYS A 382 23.66 0.90 -17.51
C LYS A 382 22.53 0.12 -18.19
N CYS A 383 22.24 -1.07 -17.67
CA CYS A 383 20.99 -1.77 -17.93
C CYS A 383 20.25 -1.93 -16.58
N ILE A 384 19.15 -1.22 -16.41
CA ILE A 384 18.30 -1.32 -15.24
C ILE A 384 17.21 -2.32 -15.55
N VAL A 385 17.15 -3.42 -14.79
CA VAL A 385 16.14 -4.47 -14.93
C VAL A 385 15.14 -4.29 -13.80
N SER A 386 13.89 -3.91 -14.10
CA SER A 386 12.96 -3.39 -13.11
C SER A 386 11.57 -3.98 -13.21
N THR A 387 10.84 -4.00 -12.09
CA THR A 387 9.38 -4.12 -12.10
C THR A 387 8.74 -2.79 -12.52
N ASN A 388 7.40 -2.72 -12.49
CA ASN A 388 6.66 -1.49 -12.73
C ASN A 388 6.96 -0.33 -11.74
N ILE A 389 7.83 -0.51 -10.77
CA ILE A 389 8.31 0.59 -9.89
C ILE A 389 9.02 1.69 -10.68
N ALA A 390 9.68 1.35 -11.81
CA ALA A 390 10.30 2.33 -12.70
C ALA A 390 9.32 2.95 -13.71
N GLU A 391 8.05 2.54 -13.71
CA GLU A 391 7.05 3.03 -14.68
C GLU A 391 6.58 4.45 -14.33
N THR A 392 6.37 4.78 -13.06
CA THR A 392 5.84 6.07 -12.61
C THR A 392 6.73 6.77 -11.59
N SER A 393 7.16 6.09 -10.54
CA SER A 393 7.60 6.69 -9.28
C SER A 393 9.05 7.20 -9.25
N LEU A 394 9.90 6.80 -10.19
CA LEU A 394 11.32 7.15 -10.18
C LEU A 394 11.72 7.87 -11.46
N THR A 395 12.44 8.98 -11.28
CA THR A 395 13.10 9.66 -12.40
C THR A 395 14.54 9.17 -12.49
N ILE A 396 14.83 8.40 -13.55
CA ILE A 396 16.17 7.88 -13.82
C ILE A 396 16.69 8.60 -15.05
N ASP A 397 17.75 9.36 -14.86
CA ASP A 397 18.39 10.11 -15.95
C ASP A 397 19.26 9.16 -16.81
N GLY A 398 19.37 9.49 -18.09
CA GLY A 398 20.22 8.77 -19.03
C GLY A 398 19.53 7.60 -19.77
N ILE A 399 18.32 7.23 -19.41
CA ILE A 399 17.56 6.19 -20.12
C ILE A 399 17.19 6.70 -21.52
N VAL A 400 17.62 5.93 -22.52
CA VAL A 400 17.34 6.17 -23.96
C VAL A 400 16.61 4.99 -24.58
N TYR A 401 16.82 3.81 -24.04
CA TYR A 401 16.27 2.57 -24.55
C TYR A 401 15.37 1.92 -23.52
N VAL A 402 14.15 1.58 -23.94
CA VAL A 402 13.19 0.82 -23.12
C VAL A 402 12.91 -0.51 -23.79
N VAL A 403 12.96 -1.58 -23.03
CA VAL A 403 12.52 -2.92 -23.45
C VAL A 403 11.29 -3.29 -22.64
N ASP A 404 10.16 -3.48 -23.31
CA ASP A 404 8.85 -3.71 -22.69
C ASP A 404 8.22 -5.02 -23.18
N PRO A 405 8.28 -6.10 -22.38
CA PRO A 405 7.59 -7.37 -22.69
C PRO A 405 6.06 -7.32 -22.63
N GLY A 406 5.46 -6.25 -22.09
CA GLY A 406 4.01 -6.10 -22.03
C GLY A 406 3.34 -6.77 -20.84
N PHE A 407 4.08 -7.21 -19.83
CA PHE A 407 3.53 -7.90 -18.66
C PHE A 407 3.87 -7.18 -17.34
N SER A 408 3.01 -7.40 -16.34
CA SER A 408 3.24 -7.02 -14.95
C SER A 408 2.51 -7.96 -14.00
N LYS A 409 2.99 -8.08 -12.75
CA LYS A 409 2.22 -8.74 -11.70
C LYS A 409 1.13 -7.80 -11.21
N GLN A 410 -0.10 -8.27 -11.24
CA GLN A 410 -1.28 -7.56 -10.75
C GLN A 410 -1.95 -8.34 -9.64
N LYS A 411 -2.39 -7.60 -8.63
CA LYS A 411 -3.17 -8.12 -7.52
C LYS A 411 -4.61 -8.31 -8.01
N ILE A 412 -5.16 -9.51 -7.85
CA ILE A 412 -6.53 -9.86 -8.24
C ILE A 412 -7.16 -10.63 -7.10
N TYR A 413 -8.31 -10.17 -6.62
CA TYR A 413 -9.13 -10.84 -5.63
C TYR A 413 -10.26 -11.59 -6.32
N ASN A 414 -10.43 -12.85 -5.93
CA ASN A 414 -11.57 -13.66 -6.37
C ASN A 414 -12.56 -13.83 -5.21
N PRO A 415 -13.71 -13.12 -5.22
CA PRO A 415 -14.66 -13.16 -4.10
C PRO A 415 -15.33 -14.53 -3.91
N ARG A 416 -15.39 -15.38 -4.95
CA ARG A 416 -16.01 -16.70 -4.86
C ARG A 416 -15.19 -17.66 -4.01
N ILE A 417 -13.87 -17.60 -4.12
CA ILE A 417 -12.94 -18.48 -3.38
C ILE A 417 -12.17 -17.72 -2.29
N ARG A 418 -12.48 -16.46 -2.05
CA ARG A 418 -11.88 -15.57 -1.03
C ARG A 418 -10.35 -15.51 -1.10
N VAL A 419 -9.81 -15.64 -2.31
CA VAL A 419 -8.36 -15.69 -2.52
C VAL A 419 -7.90 -14.44 -3.25
N GLU A 420 -6.89 -13.80 -2.69
CA GLU A 420 -6.15 -12.74 -3.31
C GLU A 420 -4.86 -13.31 -3.91
N SER A 421 -4.60 -13.02 -5.17
CA SER A 421 -3.48 -13.58 -5.92
C SER A 421 -2.71 -12.50 -6.66
N LEU A 422 -1.39 -12.67 -6.78
CA LEU A 422 -0.54 -11.87 -7.66
C LEU A 422 -0.33 -12.63 -8.96
N LEU A 423 -1.03 -12.23 -10.01
CA LEU A 423 -0.96 -12.89 -11.31
C LEU A 423 -0.17 -12.05 -12.31
N VAL A 424 0.62 -12.72 -13.14
CA VAL A 424 1.24 -12.11 -14.32
C VAL A 424 0.13 -11.86 -15.34
N SER A 425 -0.08 -10.59 -15.68
CA SER A 425 -1.14 -10.15 -16.58
C SER A 425 -0.58 -9.16 -17.60
N PRO A 426 -1.18 -9.06 -18.81
CA PRO A 426 -0.87 -8.00 -19.76
C PRO A 426 -1.05 -6.62 -19.12
N ILE A 427 -0.22 -5.68 -19.49
CA ILE A 427 -0.35 -4.28 -19.08
C ILE A 427 -1.44 -3.56 -19.89
N SER A 428 -1.85 -2.38 -19.44
CA SER A 428 -2.73 -1.50 -20.22
C SER A 428 -1.96 -0.69 -21.27
N LYS A 429 -2.67 -0.11 -22.24
CA LYS A 429 -2.10 0.82 -23.23
C LYS A 429 -1.48 2.04 -22.55
N ALA A 430 -2.14 2.56 -21.49
CA ALA A 430 -1.62 3.67 -20.69
C ALA A 430 -0.28 3.31 -20.04
N SER A 431 -0.17 2.12 -19.44
CA SER A 431 1.07 1.62 -18.84
C SER A 431 2.17 1.47 -19.92
N ALA A 432 1.84 0.90 -21.08
CA ALA A 432 2.77 0.77 -22.20
C ALA A 432 3.31 2.14 -22.69
N GLN A 433 2.45 3.17 -22.69
CA GLN A 433 2.85 4.54 -23.05
C GLN A 433 3.76 5.16 -21.98
N GLN A 434 3.43 4.97 -20.69
CA GLN A 434 4.26 5.43 -19.58
C GLN A 434 5.64 4.79 -19.60
N ARG A 435 5.73 3.46 -19.85
CA ARG A 435 7.01 2.74 -20.02
C ARG A 435 7.82 3.32 -21.17
N ALA A 436 7.20 3.48 -22.34
CA ALA A 436 7.86 4.08 -23.50
C ALA A 436 8.37 5.51 -23.19
N GLY A 437 7.56 6.32 -22.51
CA GLY A 437 7.92 7.69 -22.12
C GLY A 437 9.18 7.79 -21.23
N ARG A 438 9.64 6.68 -20.63
CA ARG A 438 10.91 6.66 -19.88
C ARG A 438 12.13 6.90 -20.77
N ALA A 439 12.07 6.48 -22.03
CA ALA A 439 13.15 6.70 -23.00
C ALA A 439 13.29 8.14 -23.48
N GLY A 440 12.20 8.95 -23.43
CA GLY A 440 12.16 10.31 -23.98
C GLY A 440 12.43 11.42 -22.96
N ARG A 441 13.05 11.17 -21.82
CA ARG A 441 13.21 12.20 -20.77
C ARG A 441 14.34 13.18 -21.00
N THR A 442 15.48 12.70 -21.46
CA THR A 442 16.70 13.51 -21.60
C THR A 442 17.06 13.80 -23.05
N ARG A 443 16.70 12.90 -23.96
CA ARG A 443 16.93 13.01 -25.42
C ARG A 443 15.96 12.08 -26.16
N PRO A 444 15.85 12.16 -27.51
CA PRO A 444 15.08 11.21 -28.28
C PRO A 444 15.50 9.78 -28.01
N GLY A 445 14.53 8.88 -27.82
CA GLY A 445 14.77 7.52 -27.41
C GLY A 445 14.02 6.49 -28.24
N LYS A 446 14.19 5.21 -27.88
CA LYS A 446 13.53 4.07 -28.56
C LYS A 446 12.91 3.15 -27.52
N CYS A 447 11.73 2.60 -27.87
CA CYS A 447 11.04 1.60 -27.08
C CYS A 447 10.82 0.35 -27.90
N PHE A 448 11.34 -0.77 -27.44
CA PHE A 448 11.21 -2.09 -28.05
C PHE A 448 10.13 -2.88 -27.30
N ARG A 449 8.96 -2.97 -27.89
CA ARG A 449 7.83 -3.76 -27.40
C ARG A 449 7.94 -5.18 -27.89
N LEU A 450 8.05 -6.14 -26.97
CA LEU A 450 8.20 -7.58 -27.31
C LEU A 450 6.84 -8.26 -27.51
N TYR A 451 5.94 -7.56 -28.15
CA TYR A 451 4.60 -8.00 -28.57
C TYR A 451 4.20 -7.29 -29.85
N THR A 452 3.19 -7.83 -30.53
CA THR A 452 2.79 -7.31 -31.83
C THR A 452 2.00 -6.02 -31.72
N GLU A 453 2.04 -5.19 -32.76
CA GLU A 453 1.19 -4.00 -32.84
C GLU A 453 -0.31 -4.36 -32.85
N GLY A 454 -0.65 -5.53 -33.40
CA GLY A 454 -2.00 -6.08 -33.35
C GLY A 454 -2.49 -6.33 -31.93
N ALA A 455 -1.65 -6.96 -31.10
CA ALA A 455 -1.95 -7.20 -29.68
C ALA A 455 -2.10 -5.87 -28.92
N PHE A 456 -1.21 -4.90 -29.12
CA PHE A 456 -1.34 -3.58 -28.52
C PHE A 456 -2.69 -2.92 -28.84
N LYS A 457 -3.12 -2.94 -30.10
CA LYS A 457 -4.34 -2.25 -30.52
C LYS A 457 -5.63 -2.95 -30.09
N LYS A 458 -5.66 -4.31 -30.11
CA LYS A 458 -6.89 -5.11 -29.99
C LYS A 458 -7.04 -5.84 -28.65
N GLU A 459 -5.94 -6.21 -28.01
CA GLU A 459 -5.96 -7.08 -26.83
C GLU A 459 -5.68 -6.32 -25.53
N LEU A 460 -4.83 -5.27 -25.57
CA LEU A 460 -4.56 -4.48 -24.38
C LEU A 460 -5.74 -3.56 -24.06
N ILE A 461 -6.17 -3.58 -22.79
CA ILE A 461 -7.15 -2.64 -22.26
C ILE A 461 -6.57 -1.22 -22.26
N ASP A 462 -7.40 -0.22 -22.37
CA ASP A 462 -6.92 1.17 -22.42
C ASP A 462 -6.27 1.61 -21.13
N GLN A 463 -6.88 1.27 -19.97
CA GLN A 463 -6.35 1.56 -18.63
C GLN A 463 -6.45 0.35 -17.72
N THR A 464 -5.53 0.26 -16.76
CA THR A 464 -5.59 -0.77 -15.70
C THR A 464 -6.82 -0.53 -14.82
N TYR A 465 -7.54 -1.60 -14.49
CA TYR A 465 -8.69 -1.51 -13.59
C TYR A 465 -8.27 -0.90 -12.24
N PRO A 466 -9.06 0.03 -11.68
CA PRO A 466 -8.85 0.55 -10.33
C PRO A 466 -8.67 -0.56 -9.29
N GLU A 467 -7.88 -0.30 -8.28
CA GLU A 467 -7.59 -1.30 -7.24
C GLU A 467 -8.86 -1.75 -6.51
N ILE A 468 -9.82 -0.85 -6.33
CA ILE A 468 -11.11 -1.13 -5.69
C ILE A 468 -11.93 -2.21 -6.40
N LEU A 469 -11.74 -2.40 -7.69
CA LEU A 469 -12.44 -3.42 -8.49
C LEU A 469 -11.76 -4.81 -8.46
N ARG A 470 -10.55 -4.91 -7.88
CA ARG A 470 -9.72 -6.12 -7.96
C ARG A 470 -9.05 -6.54 -6.64
N SER A 471 -9.41 -5.92 -5.52
CA SER A 471 -8.84 -6.21 -4.19
C SER A 471 -9.91 -6.63 -3.19
N ASN A 472 -9.50 -7.25 -2.09
CA ASN A 472 -10.35 -7.46 -0.92
C ASN A 472 -10.69 -6.10 -0.29
N LEU A 473 -11.94 -5.92 0.11
CA LEU A 473 -12.46 -4.65 0.62
C LEU A 473 -12.61 -4.61 2.15
N SER A 474 -12.26 -5.67 2.87
CA SER A 474 -12.55 -5.78 4.32
C SER A 474 -11.93 -4.63 5.12
N SER A 475 -10.66 -4.29 4.86
CA SER A 475 -10.01 -3.14 5.52
C SER A 475 -10.71 -1.82 5.18
N THR A 476 -11.05 -1.61 3.92
CA THR A 476 -11.70 -0.39 3.45
C THR A 476 -13.12 -0.24 4.00
N VAL A 477 -13.88 -1.33 4.06
CA VAL A 477 -15.23 -1.34 4.65
C VAL A 477 -15.15 -0.97 6.14
N LEU A 478 -14.20 -1.55 6.88
CA LEU A 478 -13.99 -1.22 8.29
C LEU A 478 -13.64 0.26 8.49
N GLU A 479 -12.78 0.82 7.62
CA GLU A 479 -12.40 2.22 7.63
C GLU A 479 -13.59 3.15 7.30
N LEU A 480 -14.40 2.82 6.29
CA LEU A 480 -15.60 3.57 5.93
C LEU A 480 -16.64 3.56 7.05
N LYS A 481 -16.87 2.39 7.67
CA LYS A 481 -17.76 2.26 8.83
C LYS A 481 -17.29 3.11 10.01
N LYS A 482 -15.98 3.19 10.26
CA LYS A 482 -15.42 4.08 11.29
C LYS A 482 -15.63 5.55 10.97
N LEU A 483 -15.60 5.93 9.71
CA LEU A 483 -15.91 7.29 9.25
C LEU A 483 -17.39 7.65 9.38
N GLY A 484 -18.26 6.70 9.81
CA GLY A 484 -19.71 6.88 9.93
C GLY A 484 -20.44 6.72 8.59
N ILE A 485 -19.78 6.14 7.59
CA ILE A 485 -20.40 5.85 6.29
C ILE A 485 -21.06 4.48 6.36
N ASP A 486 -22.34 4.45 6.66
CA ASP A 486 -23.11 3.22 6.81
C ASP A 486 -23.65 2.70 5.47
N ASP A 487 -24.03 3.59 4.58
CA ASP A 487 -24.49 3.25 3.23
C ASP A 487 -23.32 3.13 2.26
N LEU A 488 -22.70 1.97 2.28
CA LEU A 488 -21.53 1.67 1.42
C LEU A 488 -21.89 1.52 -0.06
N VAL A 489 -23.15 1.21 -0.35
CA VAL A 489 -23.62 0.99 -1.74
C VAL A 489 -23.80 2.31 -2.47
N HIS A 490 -24.25 3.36 -1.76
CA HIS A 490 -24.46 4.69 -2.33
C HIS A 490 -23.33 5.67 -2.00
N PHE A 491 -22.25 5.21 -1.35
CA PHE A 491 -21.07 6.03 -1.19
C PHE A 491 -20.49 6.38 -2.56
N ASP A 492 -20.27 7.66 -2.80
CA ASP A 492 -19.89 8.21 -4.10
C ASP A 492 -18.45 7.81 -4.49
N LEU A 493 -18.32 6.62 -5.06
CA LEU A 493 -17.09 6.12 -5.66
C LEU A 493 -17.11 6.34 -7.17
N MET A 494 -15.96 6.74 -7.72
CA MET A 494 -15.84 6.95 -9.17
C MET A 494 -16.11 5.67 -9.98
N ASP A 495 -15.69 4.52 -9.46
CA ASP A 495 -15.96 3.18 -9.98
C ASP A 495 -16.40 2.29 -8.82
N PRO A 496 -17.70 2.06 -8.61
CA PRO A 496 -18.18 1.25 -7.51
C PRO A 496 -17.77 -0.22 -7.67
N PRO A 497 -17.37 -0.91 -6.59
CA PRO A 497 -17.03 -2.33 -6.62
C PRO A 497 -18.25 -3.20 -6.88
N ALA A 498 -18.01 -4.43 -7.34
CA ALA A 498 -19.08 -5.40 -7.50
C ALA A 498 -19.76 -5.70 -6.16
N PRO A 499 -21.12 -5.76 -6.10
CA PRO A 499 -21.84 -6.03 -4.86
C PRO A 499 -21.39 -7.32 -4.16
N GLU A 500 -21.02 -8.35 -4.92
CA GLU A 500 -20.48 -9.61 -4.37
C GLU A 500 -19.19 -9.40 -3.56
N THR A 501 -18.28 -8.54 -4.02
CA THR A 501 -17.04 -8.23 -3.30
C THR A 501 -17.32 -7.49 -2.00
N LEU A 502 -18.26 -6.54 -2.04
CA LEU A 502 -18.68 -5.79 -0.85
C LEU A 502 -19.36 -6.71 0.18
N MET A 503 -20.27 -7.59 -0.28
CA MET A 503 -20.92 -8.57 0.60
C MET A 503 -19.91 -9.51 1.27
N ARG A 504 -18.87 -9.95 0.53
CA ARG A 504 -17.81 -10.79 1.11
C ARG A 504 -16.99 -10.06 2.17
N ALA A 505 -16.72 -8.79 1.97
CA ALA A 505 -16.03 -7.97 2.97
C ALA A 505 -16.88 -7.80 4.24
N LEU A 506 -18.18 -7.54 4.11
CA LEU A 506 -19.11 -7.45 5.24
C LEU A 506 -19.21 -8.79 5.99
N GLU A 507 -19.32 -9.91 5.27
CA GLU A 507 -19.36 -11.26 5.85
C GLU A 507 -18.07 -11.57 6.61
N GLU A 508 -16.90 -11.24 6.06
CA GLU A 508 -15.61 -11.43 6.72
C GLU A 508 -15.53 -10.62 8.03
N LEU A 509 -15.92 -9.35 7.99
CA LEU A 509 -15.92 -8.49 9.18
C LEU A 509 -16.94 -8.92 10.24
N ASN A 510 -18.08 -9.45 9.82
CA ASN A 510 -19.07 -10.04 10.74
C ASN A 510 -18.51 -11.31 11.41
N TYR A 511 -17.88 -12.22 10.67
CA TYR A 511 -17.22 -13.39 11.27
C TYR A 511 -16.11 -13.01 12.25
N LEU A 512 -15.36 -11.94 11.97
CA LEU A 512 -14.35 -11.38 12.88
C LEU A 512 -14.97 -10.61 14.06
N ALA A 513 -16.30 -10.56 14.15
CA ALA A 513 -17.05 -9.77 15.13
C ALA A 513 -16.69 -8.26 15.13
N CYS A 514 -16.13 -7.76 14.05
CA CYS A 514 -15.93 -6.33 13.83
C CYS A 514 -17.23 -5.61 13.47
N LEU A 515 -18.17 -6.31 12.84
CA LEU A 515 -19.54 -5.86 12.57
C LEU A 515 -20.53 -6.80 13.21
N ASP A 516 -21.67 -6.26 13.64
CA ASP A 516 -22.82 -7.05 14.08
C ASP A 516 -23.64 -7.58 12.90
N ASP A 517 -24.73 -8.34 13.17
CA ASP A 517 -25.59 -8.93 12.15
C ASP A 517 -26.36 -7.89 11.33
N ASP A 518 -26.52 -6.67 11.86
CA ASP A 518 -27.13 -5.53 11.16
C ASP A 518 -26.10 -4.72 10.37
N GLY A 519 -24.82 -5.11 10.43
CA GLY A 519 -23.70 -4.44 9.76
C GLY A 519 -23.20 -3.18 10.45
N ASN A 520 -23.55 -2.94 11.71
CA ASN A 520 -23.03 -1.84 12.49
C ASN A 520 -21.67 -2.18 13.10
N LEU A 521 -20.87 -1.14 13.32
CA LEU A 521 -19.53 -1.27 13.89
C LEU A 521 -19.60 -1.65 15.38
N THR A 522 -19.06 -2.82 15.75
CA THR A 522 -18.96 -3.27 17.14
C THR A 522 -17.86 -2.53 17.90
N GLN A 523 -17.75 -2.75 19.23
CA GLN A 523 -16.63 -2.26 20.02
C GLN A 523 -15.30 -2.86 19.54
N LEU A 524 -15.27 -4.15 19.22
CA LEU A 524 -14.09 -4.80 18.66
C LEU A 524 -13.72 -4.20 17.30
N GLY A 525 -14.71 -3.93 16.44
CA GLY A 525 -14.47 -3.31 15.14
C GLY A 525 -13.92 -1.89 15.26
N ARG A 526 -14.44 -1.09 16.21
CA ARG A 526 -13.89 0.24 16.51
C ARG A 526 -12.43 0.15 16.95
N LEU A 527 -12.13 -0.76 17.87
CA LEU A 527 -10.78 -0.97 18.37
C LEU A 527 -9.85 -1.49 17.26
N ALA A 528 -10.30 -2.44 16.43
CA ALA A 528 -9.53 -2.97 15.31
C ALA A 528 -9.15 -1.86 14.31
N SER A 529 -10.04 -0.90 14.07
CA SER A 529 -9.80 0.22 13.16
C SER A 529 -8.75 1.24 13.66
N GLU A 530 -8.41 1.24 14.97
CA GLU A 530 -7.31 2.05 15.52
C GLU A 530 -5.93 1.55 15.07
N PHE A 531 -5.82 0.26 14.78
CA PHE A 531 -4.55 -0.33 14.35
C PHE A 531 -4.34 -0.17 12.85
N PRO A 532 -3.14 0.23 12.39
CA PRO A 532 -2.77 0.23 10.97
C PRO A 532 -2.48 -1.18 10.48
N LEU A 533 -3.44 -2.10 10.63
CA LEU A 533 -3.33 -3.52 10.33
C LEU A 533 -4.54 -3.99 9.53
N ASP A 534 -4.41 -5.12 8.87
CA ASP A 534 -5.57 -5.82 8.31
C ASP A 534 -6.48 -6.32 9.44
N PRO A 535 -7.81 -6.40 9.25
CA PRO A 535 -8.76 -6.73 10.31
C PRO A 535 -8.41 -8.03 11.07
N ALA A 536 -7.99 -9.08 10.36
CA ALA A 536 -7.59 -10.34 10.98
C ALA A 536 -6.38 -10.21 11.92
N LEU A 537 -5.35 -9.45 11.48
CA LEU A 537 -4.18 -9.15 12.30
C LEU A 537 -4.52 -8.29 13.52
N ALA A 538 -5.41 -7.30 13.33
CA ALA A 538 -5.86 -6.43 14.42
C ALA A 538 -6.63 -7.23 15.47
N VAL A 539 -7.60 -8.06 15.05
CA VAL A 539 -8.39 -8.92 15.96
C VAL A 539 -7.48 -9.90 16.70
N MET A 540 -6.52 -10.53 16.03
CA MET A 540 -5.53 -11.41 16.65
C MET A 540 -4.77 -10.69 17.78
N LEU A 541 -4.30 -9.48 17.50
CA LEU A 541 -3.53 -8.69 18.48
C LEU A 541 -4.40 -8.25 19.66
N ILE A 542 -5.61 -7.78 19.40
CA ILE A 542 -6.57 -7.33 20.43
C ILE A 542 -7.00 -8.48 21.34
N SER A 543 -7.19 -9.68 20.80
CA SER A 543 -7.58 -10.87 21.56
C SER A 543 -6.42 -11.51 22.33
N SER A 544 -5.17 -11.15 22.06
CA SER A 544 -3.98 -11.80 22.61
C SER A 544 -3.84 -11.73 24.16
N PRO A 545 -4.32 -10.68 24.87
CA PRO A 545 -4.31 -10.67 26.34
C PRO A 545 -5.15 -11.81 26.95
N GLU A 546 -6.29 -12.17 26.34
CA GLU A 546 -7.15 -13.27 26.81
C GLU A 546 -6.44 -14.62 26.77
N PHE A 547 -5.45 -14.77 25.89
CA PHE A 547 -4.61 -15.95 25.74
C PHE A 547 -3.28 -15.83 26.50
N TYR A 548 -3.06 -14.76 27.28
CA TYR A 548 -1.83 -14.51 28.04
C TYR A 548 -0.56 -14.53 27.17
N CYS A 549 -0.59 -13.94 25.99
CA CYS A 549 0.54 -13.93 25.06
C CYS A 549 0.61 -12.66 24.20
N SER A 550 0.16 -11.51 24.73
CA SER A 550 0.12 -10.27 23.97
C SER A 550 1.50 -9.78 23.53
N ASN A 551 2.53 -9.99 24.32
CA ASN A 551 3.91 -9.61 23.98
C ASN A 551 4.45 -10.43 22.79
N GLU A 552 4.18 -11.73 22.75
CA GLU A 552 4.58 -12.64 21.67
C GLU A 552 3.80 -12.35 20.38
N ILE A 553 2.47 -12.18 20.49
CA ILE A 553 1.62 -11.86 19.34
C ILE A 553 1.97 -10.48 18.77
N LEU A 554 2.27 -9.49 19.60
CA LEU A 554 2.75 -8.19 19.14
C LEU A 554 4.03 -8.31 18.30
N SER A 555 4.98 -9.16 18.72
CA SER A 555 6.20 -9.42 17.97
C SER A 555 5.94 -10.15 16.63
N ILE A 556 5.05 -11.16 16.65
CA ILE A 556 4.63 -11.88 15.43
C ILE A 556 3.92 -10.93 14.47
N THR A 557 2.99 -10.12 14.96
CA THR A 557 2.26 -9.12 14.15
C THR A 557 3.20 -8.13 13.49
N ALA A 558 4.19 -7.65 14.22
CA ALA A 558 5.21 -6.75 13.68
C ALA A 558 6.04 -7.40 12.57
N LEU A 559 6.42 -8.67 12.73
CA LEU A 559 7.17 -9.42 11.72
C LEU A 559 6.33 -9.75 10.47
N LEU A 560 5.04 -9.99 10.63
CA LEU A 560 4.12 -10.20 9.51
C LEU A 560 3.82 -8.90 8.74
N SER A 561 4.02 -7.74 9.38
CA SER A 561 3.76 -6.41 8.79
C SER A 561 4.93 -5.83 7.99
N VAL A 562 6.07 -6.52 7.96
CA VAL A 562 7.29 -6.09 7.23
C VAL A 562 7.65 -7.08 6.11
N PRO A 563 8.49 -6.66 5.14
CA PRO A 563 9.01 -7.59 4.14
C PRO A 563 9.73 -8.78 4.79
N GLN A 564 9.76 -9.90 4.07
CA GLN A 564 10.31 -11.16 4.55
C GLN A 564 11.69 -10.99 5.21
N VAL A 565 11.84 -11.52 6.41
CA VAL A 565 13.07 -11.40 7.21
C VAL A 565 14.17 -12.36 6.78
N PHE A 566 13.82 -13.51 6.21
CA PHE A 566 14.78 -14.49 5.70
C PHE A 566 15.23 -14.13 4.29
N VAL A 567 16.55 -14.07 4.08
CA VAL A 567 17.19 -13.81 2.79
C VAL A 567 17.72 -15.12 2.23
N ARG A 568 17.38 -15.42 0.96
CA ARG A 568 17.78 -16.69 0.30
C ARG A 568 18.47 -16.44 -1.03
N PRO A 569 19.76 -16.02 -1.02
CA PRO A 569 20.51 -15.74 -2.25
C PRO A 569 20.63 -16.97 -3.14
N ALA A 570 20.48 -16.79 -4.45
CA ALA A 570 20.56 -17.89 -5.42
C ALA A 570 21.89 -18.68 -5.34
N SER A 571 22.99 -17.99 -5.03
CA SER A 571 24.34 -18.59 -4.91
C SER A 571 24.56 -19.41 -3.63
N GLN A 572 23.75 -19.20 -2.57
CA GLN A 572 23.96 -19.80 -1.25
C GLN A 572 22.69 -20.42 -0.66
N ARG A 573 21.78 -20.91 -1.51
CA ARG A 573 20.46 -21.43 -1.09
C ARG A 573 20.54 -22.46 0.03
N LYS A 574 21.43 -23.46 -0.09
CA LYS A 574 21.56 -24.52 0.93
C LYS A 574 21.97 -23.98 2.29
N ARG A 575 22.98 -23.09 2.31
CA ARG A 575 23.44 -22.48 3.56
C ARG A 575 22.38 -21.58 4.18
N ALA A 576 21.64 -20.82 3.37
CA ALA A 576 20.51 -20.01 3.86
C ALA A 576 19.41 -20.88 4.46
N ASP A 577 19.09 -22.04 3.85
CA ASP A 577 18.10 -22.99 4.37
C ASP A 577 18.60 -23.64 5.69
N GLU A 578 19.87 -23.96 5.80
CA GLU A 578 20.50 -24.48 7.03
C GLU A 578 20.40 -23.44 8.18
N MET A 579 20.74 -22.18 7.90
CA MET A 579 20.64 -21.10 8.88
C MET A 579 19.19 -20.84 9.30
N LYS A 580 18.25 -20.88 8.37
CA LYS A 580 16.83 -20.78 8.69
C LYS A 580 16.35 -21.87 9.65
N ASN A 581 16.86 -23.09 9.48
CA ASN A 581 16.50 -24.23 10.32
C ASN A 581 16.96 -24.07 11.78
N LEU A 582 17.94 -23.21 12.07
CA LEU A 582 18.33 -22.91 13.47
C LEU A 582 17.22 -22.24 14.27
N PHE A 583 16.35 -21.50 13.58
CA PHE A 583 15.20 -20.81 14.20
C PHE A 583 13.90 -21.60 14.05
N ALA A 584 13.92 -22.74 13.37
CA ALA A 584 12.72 -23.50 13.07
C ALA A 584 12.04 -24.03 14.35
N HIS A 585 10.73 -23.83 14.41
CA HIS A 585 9.89 -24.41 15.45
C HIS A 585 9.04 -25.55 14.85
N PRO A 586 8.93 -26.71 15.51
CA PRO A 586 8.22 -27.88 14.96
C PRO A 586 6.73 -27.61 14.69
N ASP A 587 6.11 -26.67 15.41
CA ASP A 587 4.71 -26.31 15.22
C ASP A 587 4.48 -25.26 14.11
N GLY A 588 5.52 -24.66 13.53
CA GLY A 588 5.38 -23.87 12.31
C GLY A 588 6.07 -22.51 12.25
N ASP A 589 5.75 -21.78 11.18
CA ASP A 589 6.48 -20.59 10.73
C ASP A 589 6.29 -19.38 11.64
N HIS A 590 5.09 -19.14 12.21
CA HIS A 590 4.85 -18.01 13.09
C HIS A 590 5.71 -18.07 14.36
N LEU A 591 5.87 -19.26 14.91
CA LEU A 591 6.74 -19.48 16.08
C LEU A 591 8.22 -19.39 15.69
N SER A 592 8.57 -19.79 14.48
CA SER A 592 9.93 -19.63 13.96
C SER A 592 10.29 -18.15 13.75
N LEU A 593 9.35 -17.33 13.32
CA LEU A 593 9.53 -15.88 13.25
C LEU A 593 9.72 -15.28 14.64
N LEU A 594 8.97 -15.73 15.65
CA LEU A 594 9.14 -15.32 17.04
C LEU A 594 10.54 -15.68 17.56
N ASN A 595 11.04 -16.88 17.25
CA ASN A 595 12.40 -17.31 17.60
C ASN A 595 13.46 -16.38 16.98
N VAL A 596 13.29 -15.99 15.71
CA VAL A 596 14.18 -15.02 15.05
C VAL A 596 14.19 -13.69 15.82
N TYR A 597 13.00 -13.19 16.21
CA TYR A 597 12.90 -11.93 16.92
C TYR A 597 13.57 -11.98 18.30
N HIS A 598 13.35 -13.07 19.05
CA HIS A 598 14.02 -13.27 20.35
C HIS A 598 15.54 -13.33 20.20
N ALA A 599 16.04 -14.08 19.20
CA ALA A 599 17.46 -14.14 18.91
C ALA A 599 18.03 -12.79 18.46
N PHE A 600 17.29 -12.04 17.65
CA PHE A 600 17.66 -10.68 17.23
C PHE A 600 17.81 -9.73 18.44
N LYS A 601 17.01 -9.88 19.47
CA LYS A 601 17.06 -9.07 20.72
C LYS A 601 18.06 -9.60 21.75
N SER A 602 18.72 -10.74 21.50
CA SER A 602 19.71 -11.29 22.41
C SER A 602 20.96 -10.39 22.54
N PRO A 603 21.66 -10.38 23.67
CA PRO A 603 22.90 -9.62 23.84
C PRO A 603 23.94 -9.95 22.78
N ASP A 604 24.13 -11.24 22.48
CA ASP A 604 25.10 -11.71 21.47
C ASP A 604 24.86 -11.13 20.07
N ALA A 605 23.59 -11.05 19.66
CA ALA A 605 23.22 -10.44 18.38
C ALA A 605 23.47 -8.92 18.37
N GLN A 606 23.24 -8.25 19.51
CA GLN A 606 23.36 -6.80 19.63
C GLN A 606 24.82 -6.31 19.63
N GLU A 607 25.81 -7.16 19.96
CA GLU A 607 27.24 -6.79 19.91
C GLU A 607 27.68 -6.39 18.49
N ASN A 608 27.26 -7.13 17.45
CA ASN A 608 27.53 -6.81 16.05
C ASN A 608 26.35 -7.22 15.16
N LEU A 609 25.28 -6.47 15.28
CA LEU A 609 23.98 -6.77 14.66
C LEU A 609 24.05 -6.96 13.13
N LYS A 610 24.88 -6.15 12.45
CA LYS A 610 25.05 -6.24 11.00
C LYS A 610 25.69 -7.56 10.58
N GLN A 611 26.77 -7.96 11.27
CA GLN A 611 27.47 -9.21 10.99
C GLN A 611 26.59 -10.41 11.36
N TRP A 612 25.94 -10.36 12.52
CA TRP A 612 25.03 -11.41 12.98
C TRP A 612 23.90 -11.67 11.96
N CYS A 613 23.23 -10.63 11.48
CA CYS A 613 22.20 -10.78 10.45
C CYS A 613 22.76 -11.36 9.14
N HIS A 614 23.94 -10.90 8.71
CA HIS A 614 24.60 -11.42 7.51
C HIS A 614 24.89 -12.92 7.63
N ASP A 615 25.45 -13.37 8.74
CA ASP A 615 25.85 -14.76 8.96
C ASP A 615 24.66 -15.71 9.07
N HIS A 616 23.52 -15.21 9.55
CA HIS A 616 22.25 -15.95 9.68
C HIS A 616 21.30 -15.77 8.48
N PHE A 617 21.74 -15.09 7.41
CA PHE A 617 20.89 -14.80 6.24
C PHE A 617 19.57 -14.11 6.60
N LEU A 618 19.65 -13.10 7.48
CA LEU A 618 18.52 -12.29 7.91
C LEU A 618 18.62 -10.86 7.37
N SER A 619 17.48 -10.28 7.03
CA SER A 619 17.40 -8.87 6.63
C SER A 619 17.42 -7.98 7.87
N LEU A 620 18.56 -7.36 8.15
CA LEU A 620 18.70 -6.39 9.23
C LEU A 620 17.64 -5.29 9.16
N ARG A 621 17.38 -4.78 7.95
CA ARG A 621 16.39 -3.73 7.74
C ARG A 621 14.97 -4.20 8.09
N SER A 622 14.58 -5.41 7.64
CA SER A 622 13.26 -5.94 7.95
C SER A 622 13.08 -6.12 9.46
N LEU A 623 14.11 -6.59 10.15
CA LEU A 623 14.10 -6.74 11.62
C LEU A 623 14.03 -5.39 12.34
N GLN A 624 14.80 -4.39 11.91
CA GLN A 624 14.73 -3.03 12.46
C GLN A 624 13.36 -2.38 12.19
N SER A 625 12.82 -2.59 10.98
CA SER A 625 11.47 -2.13 10.65
C SER A 625 10.41 -2.83 11.51
N ALA A 626 10.55 -4.13 11.75
CA ALA A 626 9.65 -4.87 12.65
C ALA A 626 9.72 -4.34 14.09
N ASP A 627 10.91 -4.01 14.57
CA ASP A 627 11.07 -3.40 15.89
C ASP A 627 10.37 -2.04 16.00
N ASN A 628 10.49 -1.20 14.98
CA ASN A 628 9.77 0.08 14.90
C ASN A 628 8.26 -0.11 14.84
N VAL A 629 7.77 -1.03 14.01
CA VAL A 629 6.35 -1.40 13.93
C VAL A 629 5.85 -1.86 15.29
N ARG A 630 6.60 -2.76 15.96
CA ARG A 630 6.26 -3.27 17.27
C ARG A 630 6.11 -2.17 18.30
N MET A 631 7.06 -1.22 18.34
CA MET A 631 6.97 -0.06 19.25
C MET A 631 5.75 0.81 18.99
N GLN A 632 5.36 1.00 17.75
CA GLN A 632 4.17 1.80 17.41
C GLN A 632 2.87 1.07 17.76
N LEU A 633 2.79 -0.22 17.46
CA LEU A 633 1.63 -1.04 17.86
C LEU A 633 1.51 -1.12 19.39
N LEU A 634 2.63 -1.21 20.11
CA LEU A 634 2.63 -1.17 21.57
C LEU A 634 2.01 0.11 22.12
N ARG A 635 2.38 1.28 21.56
CA ARG A 635 1.81 2.57 21.97
C ARG A 635 0.30 2.63 21.72
N ILE A 636 -0.19 2.01 20.65
CA ILE A 636 -1.63 1.91 20.40
C ILE A 636 -2.26 0.98 21.44
N MET A 637 -1.68 -0.18 21.74
CA MET A 637 -2.18 -1.09 22.76
C MET A 637 -2.25 -0.42 24.13
N GLU A 638 -1.22 0.34 24.51
CA GLU A 638 -1.17 1.11 25.77
C GLU A 638 -2.25 2.20 25.81
N ARG A 639 -2.45 2.92 24.70
CA ARG A 639 -3.50 3.95 24.59
C ARG A 639 -4.90 3.36 24.70
N GLU A 640 -5.12 2.19 24.13
CA GLU A 640 -6.40 1.46 24.16
C GLU A 640 -6.53 0.54 25.40
N GLU A 641 -5.65 0.69 26.39
CA GLU A 641 -5.67 -0.04 27.67
C GLU A 641 -5.64 -1.57 27.53
N LEU A 642 -4.97 -2.08 26.48
CA LEU A 642 -4.77 -3.52 26.28
C LEU A 642 -3.59 -4.03 27.11
N GLU A 643 -3.82 -5.05 27.93
CA GLU A 643 -2.82 -5.58 28.84
C GLU A 643 -1.65 -6.27 28.11
N MET A 644 -0.43 -5.94 28.53
CA MET A 644 0.80 -6.61 28.06
C MET A 644 1.14 -7.76 28.99
N VAL A 645 0.74 -8.95 28.61
CA VAL A 645 0.92 -10.19 29.40
C VAL A 645 1.64 -11.26 28.58
N SER A 646 2.38 -12.12 29.26
CA SER A 646 3.06 -13.29 28.67
C SER A 646 2.88 -14.50 29.58
N THR A 647 2.66 -15.67 28.99
CA THR A 647 2.78 -16.94 29.68
C THR A 647 4.27 -17.21 29.95
N PRO A 648 4.66 -17.69 31.16
CA PRO A 648 6.05 -18.06 31.41
C PRO A 648 6.58 -19.06 30.37
N PHE A 649 7.82 -18.87 29.91
CA PHE A 649 8.41 -19.68 28.84
C PHE A 649 8.46 -21.18 29.16
N GLU A 650 8.67 -21.53 30.43
CA GLU A 650 8.72 -22.92 30.93
C GLU A 650 7.33 -23.58 31.00
N ASP A 651 6.25 -22.80 30.91
CA ASP A 651 4.90 -23.35 30.95
C ASP A 651 4.60 -24.12 29.65
N LYS A 652 4.10 -25.34 29.82
CA LYS A 652 3.67 -26.21 28.69
C LYS A 652 2.61 -25.56 27.80
N LYS A 653 1.91 -24.54 28.28
CA LYS A 653 0.89 -23.80 27.55
C LYS A 653 1.46 -22.63 26.74
N TYR A 654 2.75 -22.29 26.88
CA TYR A 654 3.34 -21.13 26.21
C TYR A 654 3.05 -21.11 24.69
N TYR A 655 3.48 -22.14 23.98
CA TYR A 655 3.23 -22.24 22.55
C TYR A 655 1.75 -22.57 22.19
N GLU A 656 1.01 -23.20 23.10
CA GLU A 656 -0.41 -23.48 22.92
C GLU A 656 -1.22 -22.16 22.93
N ASN A 657 -0.93 -21.27 23.87
CA ASN A 657 -1.58 -19.98 24.01
C ASN A 657 -1.35 -19.09 22.78
N ILE A 658 -0.10 -19.02 22.29
CA ILE A 658 0.24 -18.28 21.06
C ILE A 658 -0.54 -18.82 19.85
N ARG A 659 -0.58 -20.15 19.66
CA ARG A 659 -1.31 -20.75 18.55
C ARG A 659 -2.82 -20.54 18.64
N ARG A 660 -3.39 -20.50 19.85
CA ARG A 660 -4.80 -20.14 20.05
C ARG A 660 -5.07 -18.69 19.69
N ALA A 661 -4.19 -17.77 20.09
CA ALA A 661 -4.30 -16.37 19.70
C ALA A 661 -4.19 -16.18 18.17
N LEU A 662 -3.31 -16.92 17.49
CA LEU A 662 -3.28 -16.95 16.02
C LEU A 662 -4.62 -17.37 15.44
N CYS A 663 -5.30 -18.38 16.03
CA CYS A 663 -6.63 -18.80 15.58
C CYS A 663 -7.67 -17.68 15.72
N ALA A 664 -7.58 -16.78 16.70
CA ALA A 664 -8.56 -15.73 16.89
C ALA A 664 -8.64 -14.75 15.68
N GLY A 665 -7.52 -14.52 15.00
CA GLY A 665 -7.51 -13.70 13.78
C GLY A 665 -7.64 -14.50 12.48
N PHE A 666 -7.01 -15.66 12.43
CA PHE A 666 -6.85 -16.42 11.19
C PHE A 666 -7.71 -17.69 11.10
N PHE A 667 -8.76 -17.82 11.89
CA PHE A 667 -9.63 -19.02 11.86
C PHE A 667 -10.28 -19.27 10.49
N MET A 668 -10.41 -18.26 9.63
CA MET A 668 -10.91 -18.43 8.26
C MET A 668 -9.85 -19.00 7.32
N GLN A 669 -8.57 -18.81 7.63
CA GLN A 669 -7.41 -19.24 6.84
C GLN A 669 -6.85 -20.56 7.37
N VAL A 670 -7.66 -21.61 7.31
CA VAL A 670 -7.31 -22.94 7.80
C VAL A 670 -7.46 -23.98 6.70
N ALA A 671 -6.53 -24.93 6.66
CA ALA A 671 -6.56 -26.05 5.74
C ALA A 671 -6.34 -27.37 6.50
N ARG A 672 -6.93 -28.44 5.98
CA ARG A 672 -6.80 -29.79 6.53
C ARG A 672 -6.08 -30.69 5.54
N LYS A 673 -5.19 -31.54 6.05
CA LYS A 673 -4.46 -32.55 5.27
C LYS A 673 -5.43 -33.61 4.72
N GLU A 674 -5.29 -33.92 3.44
CA GLU A 674 -6.06 -34.97 2.80
C GLU A 674 -5.53 -36.36 3.13
N ALA A 675 -6.45 -37.33 3.34
CA ALA A 675 -6.10 -38.69 3.70
C ALA A 675 -5.41 -39.47 2.54
N GLN A 676 -5.71 -39.11 1.28
CA GLN A 676 -5.25 -39.87 0.10
C GLN A 676 -4.16 -39.16 -0.71
N GLY A 677 -3.82 -37.90 -0.43
CA GLY A 677 -2.85 -37.11 -1.17
C GLY A 677 -1.52 -36.97 -0.43
N LYS A 678 -0.38 -37.34 -1.05
CA LYS A 678 0.93 -36.99 -0.50
C LYS A 678 1.06 -35.46 -0.47
N ASN A 679 1.13 -34.88 0.74
CA ASN A 679 1.38 -33.46 1.00
C ASN A 679 0.30 -32.49 0.48
N MET A 680 -0.92 -32.94 0.26
CA MET A 680 -2.04 -32.13 -0.16
C MET A 680 -2.92 -31.74 1.04
N TYR A 681 -3.35 -30.48 1.04
CA TYR A 681 -4.27 -29.91 2.01
C TYR A 681 -5.48 -29.32 1.28
N THR A 682 -6.63 -29.25 1.96
CA THR A 682 -7.85 -28.64 1.45
C THR A 682 -8.30 -27.54 2.40
N THR A 683 -8.57 -26.35 1.88
CA THR A 683 -9.11 -25.23 2.66
C THR A 683 -10.51 -25.54 3.15
N ILE A 684 -10.88 -25.08 4.34
CA ILE A 684 -12.04 -25.58 5.07
C ILE A 684 -13.38 -25.17 4.45
N LYS A 685 -13.55 -23.91 4.07
CA LYS A 685 -14.84 -23.42 3.51
C LYS A 685 -14.86 -23.43 1.98
N ASP A 686 -13.77 -23.05 1.34
CA ASP A 686 -13.71 -22.86 -0.10
C ASP A 686 -13.26 -24.11 -0.86
N HIS A 687 -12.91 -25.19 -0.14
CA HIS A 687 -12.51 -26.50 -0.66
C HIS A 687 -11.43 -26.45 -1.75
N GLN A 688 -10.46 -25.52 -1.61
CA GLN A 688 -9.35 -25.41 -2.53
C GLN A 688 -8.23 -26.39 -2.15
N ASN A 689 -7.76 -27.14 -3.14
CA ASN A 689 -6.58 -27.99 -2.97
C ASN A 689 -5.32 -27.15 -2.98
N VAL A 690 -4.52 -27.25 -1.92
CA VAL A 690 -3.32 -26.45 -1.69
C VAL A 690 -2.16 -27.32 -1.24
N LEU A 691 -0.95 -26.85 -1.49
CA LEU A 691 0.30 -27.43 -1.02
C LEU A 691 0.97 -26.49 -0.02
N LEU A 692 1.76 -27.04 0.88
CA LEU A 692 2.64 -26.21 1.70
C LEU A 692 3.72 -25.60 0.82
N HIS A 693 3.94 -24.29 0.96
CA HIS A 693 4.99 -23.60 0.21
C HIS A 693 6.37 -24.14 0.62
N PRO A 694 7.32 -24.32 -0.32
CA PRO A 694 8.66 -24.85 -0.02
C PRO A 694 9.46 -24.06 1.02
N SER A 695 9.06 -22.82 1.30
CA SER A 695 9.68 -21.99 2.34
C SER A 695 9.19 -22.30 3.76
N THR A 696 8.15 -23.10 3.96
CA THR A 696 7.69 -23.43 5.33
C THR A 696 8.68 -24.35 6.03
N VAL A 697 8.81 -24.18 7.33
CA VAL A 697 9.57 -25.08 8.22
C VAL A 697 8.69 -26.22 8.74
N LEU A 698 7.36 -26.09 8.60
CA LEU A 698 6.41 -27.08 9.09
C LEU A 698 6.52 -28.37 8.28
N GLY A 699 6.69 -29.51 8.97
CA GLY A 699 6.61 -30.84 8.36
C GLY A 699 5.17 -31.17 7.91
N HIS A 700 5.05 -32.12 6.97
CA HIS A 700 3.75 -32.54 6.42
C HIS A 700 2.91 -33.43 7.37
N GLU A 701 3.26 -33.53 8.65
CA GLU A 701 2.57 -34.40 9.62
C GLU A 701 1.33 -33.76 10.26
N ALA A 702 1.25 -32.42 10.27
CA ALA A 702 0.14 -31.70 10.86
C ALA A 702 -1.17 -31.94 10.09
N GLU A 703 -2.21 -32.40 10.78
CA GLU A 703 -3.53 -32.64 10.16
C GLU A 703 -4.26 -31.33 9.86
N TRP A 704 -4.20 -30.36 10.77
CA TRP A 704 -4.82 -29.05 10.65
C TRP A 704 -3.77 -27.97 10.71
N VAL A 705 -3.83 -27.06 9.77
CA VAL A 705 -2.86 -25.95 9.64
C VAL A 705 -3.59 -24.63 9.42
N LEU A 706 -3.08 -23.60 10.08
CA LEU A 706 -3.44 -22.21 9.86
C LEU A 706 -2.36 -21.58 8.97
N TYR A 707 -2.73 -20.73 8.03
CA TYR A 707 -1.81 -20.05 7.12
C TYR A 707 -2.07 -18.55 7.05
N ASN A 708 -1.03 -17.77 6.78
CA ASN A 708 -1.14 -16.31 6.63
C ASN A 708 -1.43 -15.89 5.19
N GLU A 709 -0.88 -16.60 4.20
CA GLU A 709 -0.99 -16.22 2.80
C GLU A 709 -1.35 -17.41 1.91
N PHE A 710 -2.21 -17.13 0.93
CA PHE A 710 -2.46 -18.01 -0.19
C PHE A 710 -1.68 -17.50 -1.41
N VAL A 711 -0.82 -18.34 -1.99
CA VAL A 711 0.05 -17.98 -3.12
C VAL A 711 -0.31 -18.83 -4.32
N LEU A 712 -0.83 -18.20 -5.35
CA LEU A 712 -1.11 -18.84 -6.64
C LEU A 712 0.09 -18.67 -7.58
N THR A 713 0.68 -19.80 -7.96
CA THR A 713 1.69 -19.87 -9.03
C THR A 713 1.20 -20.90 -10.06
N THR A 714 2.05 -21.77 -10.55
CA THR A 714 1.61 -22.94 -11.32
C THR A 714 0.78 -23.93 -10.49
N LYS A 715 0.87 -23.83 -9.17
CA LYS A 715 0.09 -24.59 -8.17
C LYS A 715 -0.38 -23.63 -7.07
N ASN A 716 -1.41 -24.05 -6.35
CA ASN A 716 -1.87 -23.32 -5.17
C ASN A 716 -1.00 -23.68 -3.97
N TYR A 717 -0.41 -22.68 -3.33
CA TYR A 717 0.40 -22.84 -2.13
C TYR A 717 -0.17 -22.01 -0.97
N ILE A 718 0.01 -22.54 0.25
CA ILE A 718 -0.17 -21.77 1.48
C ILE A 718 1.18 -21.51 2.13
N ARG A 719 1.40 -20.28 2.59
CA ARG A 719 2.67 -19.80 3.14
C ARG A 719 2.49 -19.25 4.55
N THR A 720 3.58 -19.29 5.35
CA THR A 720 3.60 -18.95 6.77
C THR A 720 2.58 -19.78 7.53
N VAL A 721 2.92 -21.05 7.70
CA VAL A 721 1.99 -22.09 8.12
C VAL A 721 2.29 -22.54 9.55
N THR A 722 1.27 -22.75 10.36
CA THR A 722 1.39 -23.22 11.76
C THR A 722 0.34 -24.29 12.05
N ALA A 723 0.74 -25.35 12.74
CA ALA A 723 -0.13 -26.45 13.17
C ALA A 723 -1.14 -25.97 14.23
N VAL A 724 -2.41 -26.30 14.06
CA VAL A 724 -3.49 -25.95 14.99
C VAL A 724 -4.36 -27.17 15.32
N LYS A 725 -5.20 -27.05 16.33
CA LYS A 725 -6.15 -28.12 16.72
C LYS A 725 -7.56 -27.69 16.37
N PRO A 726 -8.38 -28.58 15.78
CA PRO A 726 -9.76 -28.25 15.42
C PRO A 726 -10.63 -27.89 16.62
N GLU A 727 -10.29 -28.37 17.83
CA GLU A 727 -10.97 -27.99 19.06
C GLU A 727 -10.87 -26.48 19.34
N TRP A 728 -9.72 -25.87 19.05
CA TRP A 728 -9.53 -24.43 19.26
C TRP A 728 -10.37 -23.59 18.29
N LEU A 729 -10.53 -24.08 17.06
CA LEU A 729 -11.31 -23.40 16.02
C LEU A 729 -12.81 -23.37 16.37
N ILE A 730 -13.35 -24.49 16.91
CA ILE A 730 -14.74 -24.56 17.37
C ILE A 730 -14.96 -23.67 18.59
N ASP A 731 -14.00 -23.64 19.51
CA ASP A 731 -14.06 -22.86 20.76
C ASP A 731 -14.00 -21.33 20.46
N ILE A 732 -13.11 -20.91 19.55
CA ILE A 732 -12.83 -19.51 19.26
C ILE A 732 -13.83 -18.91 18.26
N ALA A 733 -14.21 -19.66 17.23
CA ALA A 733 -15.07 -19.19 16.15
C ALA A 733 -16.27 -20.13 15.90
N PRO A 734 -17.19 -20.32 16.89
CA PRO A 734 -18.28 -21.29 16.81
C PRO A 734 -19.24 -21.01 15.67
N THR A 735 -19.51 -19.74 15.35
CA THR A 735 -20.40 -19.35 14.26
C THR A 735 -19.82 -19.75 12.90
N TYR A 736 -18.51 -19.52 12.67
CA TYR A 736 -17.85 -19.92 11.43
C TYR A 736 -17.72 -21.43 11.30
N TYR A 737 -17.43 -22.15 12.40
CA TYR A 737 -17.26 -23.59 12.48
C TYR A 737 -18.54 -24.33 12.93
N ASP A 738 -19.75 -23.75 12.66
CA ASP A 738 -20.99 -24.46 12.87
C ASP A 738 -20.99 -25.76 12.04
N ILE A 739 -20.95 -26.88 12.74
CA ILE A 739 -20.83 -28.23 12.15
C ILE A 739 -21.98 -28.52 11.20
N ASN A 740 -23.17 -27.94 11.45
CA ASN A 740 -24.37 -28.17 10.62
C ASN A 740 -24.23 -27.48 9.24
N SER A 741 -23.44 -26.44 9.15
CA SER A 741 -23.18 -25.68 7.89
C SER A 741 -22.25 -26.44 6.93
N PHE A 742 -21.53 -27.48 7.40
CA PHE A 742 -20.60 -28.24 6.57
C PHE A 742 -21.27 -29.40 5.84
N PRO A 743 -20.92 -29.64 4.56
CA PRO A 743 -21.39 -30.80 3.83
C PRO A 743 -20.87 -32.08 4.48
N LYS A 744 -21.61 -33.20 4.25
CA LYS A 744 -21.17 -34.52 4.73
C LYS A 744 -19.83 -34.90 4.09
N GLY A 745 -18.82 -35.18 4.91
CA GLY A 745 -17.47 -35.51 4.45
C GLY A 745 -16.46 -35.56 5.60
N ASP A 746 -15.19 -35.69 5.25
CA ASP A 746 -14.09 -35.88 6.21
C ASP A 746 -13.90 -34.68 7.13
N ILE A 747 -14.07 -33.44 6.61
CA ILE A 747 -13.97 -32.21 7.40
C ILE A 747 -15.03 -32.19 8.49
N ARG A 748 -16.31 -32.42 8.14
CA ARG A 748 -17.42 -32.48 9.11
C ARG A 748 -17.22 -33.57 10.15
N SER A 749 -16.78 -34.75 9.71
CA SER A 749 -16.51 -35.87 10.60
C SER A 749 -15.37 -35.59 11.58
N SER A 750 -14.36 -34.86 11.16
CA SER A 750 -13.24 -34.43 12.02
C SER A 750 -13.68 -33.36 13.03
N LEU A 751 -14.52 -32.40 12.61
CA LEU A 751 -15.08 -31.35 13.49
C LEU A 751 -16.04 -31.99 14.53
N LEU A 752 -16.86 -32.95 14.15
CA LEU A 752 -17.72 -33.69 15.11
C LEU A 752 -16.90 -34.36 16.22
N ARG A 753 -15.85 -35.10 15.84
CA ARG A 753 -14.94 -35.73 16.81
C ARG A 753 -14.25 -34.70 17.70
N ALA A 754 -13.89 -33.52 17.17
CA ALA A 754 -13.31 -32.45 17.96
C ALA A 754 -14.30 -31.86 18.97
N ALA A 755 -15.55 -31.61 18.56
CA ALA A 755 -16.62 -31.15 19.45
C ALA A 755 -16.91 -32.13 20.60
N GLU A 756 -16.96 -33.45 20.30
CA GLU A 756 -17.12 -34.49 21.33
C GLU A 756 -15.96 -34.46 22.34
N ARG A 757 -14.73 -34.25 21.89
CA ARG A 757 -13.56 -34.11 22.78
C ARG A 757 -13.63 -32.87 23.67
N LEU A 758 -14.12 -31.75 23.16
CA LEU A 758 -14.36 -30.51 23.93
C LEU A 758 -15.40 -30.76 25.04
N THR A 759 -16.56 -31.31 24.68
CA THR A 759 -17.64 -31.59 25.64
C THR A 759 -17.21 -32.56 26.76
N ARG A 760 -16.38 -33.56 26.43
CA ARG A 760 -15.80 -34.47 27.45
C ARG A 760 -14.84 -33.75 28.40
N LYS A 761 -13.98 -32.85 27.88
CA LYS A 761 -13.07 -32.06 28.70
C LYS A 761 -13.81 -31.13 29.66
N GLU A 762 -14.87 -30.49 29.19
CA GLU A 762 -15.71 -29.60 29.99
C GLU A 762 -16.40 -30.36 31.13
N LYS A 763 -16.97 -31.52 30.82
CA LYS A 763 -17.56 -32.40 31.85
C LYS A 763 -16.55 -32.82 32.91
N MET A 764 -15.33 -33.21 32.52
CA MET A 764 -14.26 -33.58 33.47
C MET A 764 -13.84 -32.40 34.35
N ARG A 765 -13.79 -31.16 33.80
CA ARG A 765 -13.49 -29.96 34.57
C ARG A 765 -14.61 -29.61 35.56
N SER A 766 -15.86 -29.68 35.14
CA SER A 766 -17.02 -29.44 36.00
C SER A 766 -17.13 -30.46 37.15
N ASP A 767 -16.85 -31.72 36.88
CA ASP A 767 -16.84 -32.80 37.89
C ASP A 767 -15.67 -32.67 38.85
N SER A 768 -14.50 -32.18 38.38
CA SER A 768 -13.35 -31.95 39.27
C SER A 768 -13.52 -30.69 40.16
N SER A 769 -14.21 -29.64 39.64
CA SER A 769 -14.55 -28.45 40.43
C SER A 769 -15.66 -28.71 41.47
N ARG A 770 -16.57 -29.68 41.21
CA ARG A 770 -17.59 -30.14 42.18
C ARG A 770 -17.01 -31.04 43.29
N ARG A 771 -15.85 -31.62 43.04
CA ARG A 771 -15.16 -32.50 44.05
C ARG A 771 -14.14 -31.79 44.93
N ARG A 772 -13.85 -30.52 44.65
CA ARG A 772 -13.11 -29.60 45.51
C ARG A 772 -14.08 -28.68 46.27
#